data_221bcbafefe7891135b7c4f51dfcbb9b
#
_entry.id   221bcbafefe7891135b7c4f51dfcbb9b
#
_cell.length_a   1.000
_cell.length_b   1.000
_cell.length_c   1.000
_cell.angle_alpha   90.00
_cell.angle_beta   90.00
_cell.angle_gamma   90.00
#
_symmetry.space_group_name_H-M   'P 1'
#
loop_
_entity.id
_entity.type
_entity.pdbx_description
1 polymer ?
#
loop_
_entity_poly.entity_id
_entity_poly.type
_entity_poly.pdbx_seq_one_letter_code
_entity_poly.pdbx_strand_id
1 'polypeptide(L)'
;RHTVALFVGYPDNHSADVYRIFNIKTKQIIKSRDLIWLNLSYGNWKSKINIQQPPDDDDTSDTETTDEDTTALTETEDATLDEAQIRKQNKALKEISRLKSWFNPDPSKFLEMQNSGREMIVETADFAFNTVDLVKDPESFDEAYNHPETDKKIMWRRAISKEFEEMEAKGVWEKFQKSEIPNGRNCIKNKWVFKTKRNGIFRARLVACGYSQIPGVDFQESYAPVINDVTFRILLVTMLTWNLVGKVIDIETAFLHGDLKETIFMEIPKGMDSNKDECLILKRTIYGLVQSAREFYNKLVLSLKGCGFLGSPVDPCLWIKHSKFGIVMVAVYVDDCLVVGSEEGIQDMINCLKNCDFGLKIEDNLTDYLSCKIQINQATKTTYIMQPHLIKSLIDKFGEEVKDLCNYGTPGTPRFKIVRPDNADKVDAAMQSKYRSGVGMLLYLIKYSRPDLANVVRELSKCMDGASLAAYKEMQRVIKFVLDTKLHCLKLQPRHESDKWDLVSYCDSDWAGDPESRISVTGFIMYLLGVPICWRSKAQKGVTLSSSEAEYVAMSEAVKEIRFIFYLLRSMFIEVKLPIIVRCDNVGAIFMAENSSSGVRTRHVDTRYHFVREHIVDDFIKIVFVKSCENDADLFTKNVSKDAYTKHVSNFLGKMEDSNG
;
A
#
# COMPACT_ATOMS: atom_id res chain seq x y z
N ARG A 1 -7.82 29.01 -6.14
CA ARG A 1 -8.65 29.35 -7.33
C ARG A 1 -9.21 28.04 -7.88
N HIS A 2 -10.52 27.84 -7.77
CA HIS A 2 -11.19 26.65 -8.27
C HIS A 2 -11.48 26.79 -9.76
N THR A 3 -11.30 25.70 -10.51
CA THR A 3 -11.58 25.66 -11.95
C THR A 3 -12.66 24.63 -12.21
N VAL A 4 -13.68 24.99 -12.98
CA VAL A 4 -14.74 24.06 -13.40
C VAL A 4 -14.22 23.14 -14.50
N ALA A 5 -14.42 21.84 -14.33
CA ALA A 5 -14.02 20.81 -15.27
C ALA A 5 -15.10 19.74 -15.42
N LEU A 6 -15.08 18.98 -16.50
CA LEU A 6 -16.00 17.89 -16.77
C LEU A 6 -15.36 16.57 -16.34
N PHE A 7 -16.10 15.75 -15.63
CA PHE A 7 -15.70 14.38 -15.38
C PHE A 7 -15.78 13.56 -16.67
N VAL A 8 -14.68 12.89 -17.03
CA VAL A 8 -14.57 12.10 -18.27
C VAL A 8 -14.16 10.65 -18.02
N GLY A 9 -14.22 10.20 -16.77
CA GLY A 9 -13.97 8.80 -16.38
C GLY A 9 -12.84 8.65 -15.39
N TYR A 10 -12.43 7.42 -15.21
CA TYR A 10 -11.34 7.01 -14.35
C TYR A 10 -10.08 6.73 -15.18
N PRO A 11 -8.89 7.06 -14.69
CA PRO A 11 -7.65 6.72 -15.38
C PRO A 11 -7.30 5.25 -15.17
N ASP A 12 -6.73 4.62 -16.18
CA ASP A 12 -6.18 3.27 -16.06
C ASP A 12 -4.98 3.27 -15.10
N ASN A 13 -4.84 2.23 -14.31
CA ASN A 13 -3.72 2.01 -13.37
C ASN A 13 -3.55 3.11 -12.29
N HIS A 14 -4.62 3.74 -11.84
CA HIS A 14 -4.64 4.69 -10.73
C HIS A 14 -5.58 4.25 -9.62
N SER A 15 -5.42 4.86 -8.45
CA SER A 15 -6.32 4.65 -7.32
C SER A 15 -7.75 5.13 -7.64
N ALA A 16 -8.75 4.51 -7.03
CA ALA A 16 -10.18 4.81 -7.27
C ALA A 16 -10.62 6.25 -6.92
N ASP A 17 -9.80 6.96 -6.16
CA ASP A 17 -10.00 8.38 -5.80
C ASP A 17 -9.40 9.36 -6.82
N VAL A 18 -8.77 8.86 -7.90
CA VAL A 18 -8.26 9.69 -8.99
C VAL A 18 -9.25 9.72 -10.13
N TYR A 19 -9.58 10.91 -10.59
CA TYR A 19 -10.56 11.16 -11.63
C TYR A 19 -9.90 11.79 -12.84
N ARG A 20 -10.29 11.36 -14.05
CA ARG A 20 -9.98 12.07 -15.28
C ARG A 20 -11.00 13.18 -15.45
N ILE A 21 -10.52 14.40 -15.54
CA ILE A 21 -11.36 15.58 -15.72
C ILE A 21 -10.89 16.37 -16.92
N PHE A 22 -11.84 16.79 -17.75
CA PHE A 22 -11.59 17.66 -18.87
C PHE A 22 -11.69 19.12 -18.41
N ASN A 23 -10.56 19.80 -18.41
CA ASN A 23 -10.52 21.23 -18.09
C ASN A 23 -11.08 22.05 -19.26
N ILE A 24 -12.23 22.67 -19.05
CA ILE A 24 -12.95 23.40 -20.09
C ILE A 24 -12.16 24.60 -20.60
N LYS A 25 -11.32 25.23 -19.78
CA LYS A 25 -10.51 26.39 -20.16
C LYS A 25 -9.26 26.00 -20.96
N THR A 26 -8.54 24.99 -20.52
CA THR A 26 -7.30 24.56 -21.17
C THR A 26 -7.52 23.52 -22.26
N LYS A 27 -8.74 22.95 -22.37
CA LYS A 27 -9.12 21.87 -23.28
C LYS A 27 -8.27 20.59 -23.13
N GLN A 28 -7.72 20.37 -21.95
CA GLN A 28 -6.88 19.21 -21.65
C GLN A 28 -7.58 18.28 -20.64
N ILE A 29 -7.29 16.98 -20.75
CA ILE A 29 -7.69 15.99 -19.75
C ILE A 29 -6.56 15.93 -18.72
N ILE A 30 -6.90 16.20 -17.47
CA ILE A 30 -5.99 16.11 -16.34
C ILE A 30 -6.52 15.08 -15.33
N LYS A 31 -5.65 14.58 -14.46
CA LYS A 31 -6.02 13.67 -13.37
C LYS A 31 -5.97 14.45 -12.05
N SER A 32 -7.00 14.33 -11.24
CA SER A 32 -7.09 15.03 -9.94
C SER A 32 -7.80 14.17 -8.92
N ARG A 33 -7.39 14.29 -7.66
CA ARG A 33 -8.06 13.74 -6.47
C ARG A 33 -8.94 14.78 -5.80
N ASP A 34 -8.52 16.04 -5.84
CA ASP A 34 -9.19 17.13 -5.14
C ASP A 34 -10.33 17.70 -6.00
N LEU A 35 -11.50 17.10 -5.90
CA LEU A 35 -12.69 17.51 -6.62
C LEU A 35 -13.83 17.86 -5.67
N ILE A 36 -14.52 18.97 -5.98
CA ILE A 36 -15.83 19.29 -5.41
C ILE A 36 -16.88 19.00 -6.46
N TRP A 37 -17.74 18.03 -6.21
CA TRP A 37 -18.80 17.63 -7.13
C TRP A 37 -19.94 18.65 -7.08
N LEU A 38 -20.28 19.22 -8.22
CA LEU A 38 -21.39 20.17 -8.34
C LEU A 38 -22.75 19.49 -8.52
N ASN A 39 -22.77 18.16 -8.74
CA ASN A 39 -23.96 17.37 -9.02
C ASN A 39 -24.84 17.92 -10.16
N LEU A 40 -24.22 18.51 -11.17
CA LEU A 40 -24.87 19.11 -12.33
C LEU A 40 -24.35 18.46 -13.60
N SER A 41 -25.25 18.15 -14.54
CA SER A 41 -24.82 17.80 -15.90
C SER A 41 -24.22 19.03 -16.59
N TYR A 42 -23.35 18.79 -17.59
CA TYR A 42 -22.74 19.89 -18.36
C TYR A 42 -23.79 20.80 -19.01
N GLY A 43 -24.88 20.24 -19.54
CA GLY A 43 -25.99 21.00 -20.11
C GLY A 43 -26.66 21.93 -19.09
N ASN A 44 -26.97 21.40 -17.90
CA ASN A 44 -27.58 22.19 -16.82
C ASN A 44 -26.64 23.24 -16.25
N TRP A 45 -25.35 23.00 -16.21
CA TRP A 45 -24.37 23.98 -15.80
C TRP A 45 -24.23 25.10 -16.84
N LYS A 46 -24.16 24.74 -18.14
CA LYS A 46 -24.05 25.70 -19.25
C LYS A 46 -25.28 26.58 -19.34
N SER A 47 -26.49 26.02 -19.15
CA SER A 47 -27.71 26.81 -19.12
C SER A 47 -27.79 27.79 -17.94
N LYS A 48 -27.28 27.42 -16.76
CA LYS A 48 -27.21 28.31 -15.58
C LYS A 48 -26.26 29.49 -15.74
N ILE A 49 -25.24 29.40 -16.57
CA ILE A 49 -24.32 30.52 -16.84
C ILE A 49 -24.93 31.54 -17.81
N ASN A 50 -25.86 31.11 -18.66
CA ASN A 50 -26.56 32.02 -19.61
C ASN A 50 -27.77 32.72 -19.01
N ILE A 51 -28.13 32.47 -17.72
CA ILE A 51 -29.22 33.13 -17.03
C ILE A 51 -28.64 34.15 -16.04
N GLN A 52 -28.22 35.30 -16.54
CA GLN A 52 -28.34 36.59 -15.84
C GLN A 52 -29.37 37.41 -16.57
N GLN A 53 -30.62 37.22 -16.19
CA GLN A 53 -31.70 38.20 -16.06
C GLN A 53 -33.04 37.49 -15.79
N PRO A 54 -33.81 37.92 -14.81
CA PRO A 54 -35.17 37.39 -14.61
C PRO A 54 -36.18 38.06 -15.53
N PRO A 55 -37.28 37.43 -15.90
CA PRO A 55 -38.55 37.79 -15.27
C PRO A 55 -39.53 36.61 -15.07
N ASP A 56 -40.32 36.79 -14.08
CA ASP A 56 -41.73 36.60 -13.82
C ASP A 56 -42.50 35.41 -14.38
N ASP A 57 -43.06 34.72 -13.42
CA ASP A 57 -44.41 34.17 -13.24
C ASP A 57 -45.15 33.41 -14.37
N ASP A 58 -45.75 32.36 -13.89
CA ASP A 58 -47.05 31.75 -14.17
C ASP A 58 -47.16 30.52 -15.08
N ASP A 59 -47.84 29.60 -14.42
CA ASP A 59 -48.87 28.65 -14.84
C ASP A 59 -48.49 27.22 -15.27
N THR A 60 -48.91 26.36 -14.36
CA THR A 60 -49.68 25.11 -14.46
C THR A 60 -49.84 24.42 -15.82
N SER A 61 -49.59 23.14 -15.82
CA SER A 61 -50.63 22.11 -15.98
C SER A 61 -50.04 20.71 -16.23
N ASP A 62 -50.74 19.77 -15.61
CA ASP A 62 -50.68 18.31 -15.76
C ASP A 62 -50.78 17.82 -17.19
N THR A 63 -50.18 16.68 -17.47
CA THR A 63 -50.90 15.56 -18.13
C THR A 63 -50.09 14.27 -18.09
N GLU A 64 -50.71 13.25 -17.52
CA GLU A 64 -50.45 11.82 -17.70
C GLU A 64 -50.76 11.39 -19.13
N THR A 65 -50.08 10.33 -19.62
CA THR A 65 -50.60 9.22 -20.48
C THR A 65 -49.54 8.15 -20.57
N THR A 66 -49.67 7.00 -20.00
CA THR A 66 -50.30 5.71 -20.32
C THR A 66 -49.97 5.13 -21.71
N ASP A 67 -49.59 3.87 -21.63
CA ASP A 67 -49.92 2.67 -22.37
C ASP A 67 -49.06 2.20 -23.54
N GLU A 68 -48.61 0.98 -23.30
CA GLU A 68 -48.75 -0.26 -24.09
C GLU A 68 -48.19 -0.32 -25.54
N ASP A 69 -47.37 -1.27 -25.83
CA ASP A 69 -47.80 -2.42 -26.61
C ASP A 69 -46.79 -3.60 -26.66
N THR A 70 -47.35 -4.75 -26.47
CA THR A 70 -46.87 -6.11 -26.60
C THR A 70 -46.68 -6.52 -28.05
N THR A 71 -45.69 -7.34 -28.36
CA THR A 71 -45.84 -8.41 -29.35
C THR A 71 -45.03 -9.64 -29.02
N ALA A 72 -45.72 -10.71 -28.85
CA ALA A 72 -45.28 -12.08 -28.73
C ALA A 72 -44.89 -12.66 -30.10
N LEU A 73 -44.08 -13.71 -30.09
CA LEU A 73 -44.02 -14.90 -30.98
C LEU A 73 -42.75 -15.67 -30.60
N THR A 74 -42.62 -16.93 -30.42
CA THR A 74 -43.44 -18.15 -30.57
C THR A 74 -42.69 -19.25 -29.82
N GLU A 75 -43.44 -20.15 -29.23
CA GLU A 75 -42.99 -21.38 -28.59
C GLU A 75 -42.36 -22.36 -29.57
N THR A 76 -41.29 -23.04 -29.12
CA THR A 76 -41.06 -24.43 -29.51
C THR A 76 -40.63 -25.21 -28.27
N GLU A 77 -41.29 -26.33 -28.10
CA GLU A 77 -41.21 -27.32 -27.06
C GLU A 77 -39.76 -27.80 -26.78
N ASP A 78 -39.29 -27.96 -25.51
CA ASP A 78 -39.16 -29.27 -24.92
C ASP A 78 -38.49 -29.23 -23.54
N ALA A 79 -38.94 -30.18 -22.73
CA ALA A 79 -38.33 -30.71 -21.51
C ALA A 79 -38.32 -29.80 -20.30
N THR A 80 -39.30 -30.03 -19.44
CA THR A 80 -39.30 -29.59 -18.03
C THR A 80 -38.11 -30.11 -17.27
N LEU A 81 -37.10 -29.28 -17.14
CA LEU A 81 -35.98 -29.47 -16.19
C LEU A 81 -36.50 -29.22 -14.77
N ASP A 82 -36.20 -30.16 -13.84
CA ASP A 82 -36.48 -30.07 -12.43
C ASP A 82 -35.97 -28.73 -11.87
N GLU A 83 -36.73 -28.07 -11.00
CA GLU A 83 -36.38 -26.77 -10.42
C GLU A 83 -34.97 -26.76 -9.78
N ALA A 84 -34.49 -27.90 -9.28
CA ALA A 84 -33.16 -28.06 -8.74
C ALA A 84 -32.06 -28.01 -9.82
N GLN A 85 -32.39 -28.49 -11.05
CA GLN A 85 -31.47 -28.39 -12.20
C GLN A 85 -31.44 -26.98 -12.78
N ILE A 86 -32.56 -26.28 -12.79
CA ILE A 86 -32.66 -24.88 -13.20
C ILE A 86 -31.87 -23.98 -12.22
N ARG A 87 -31.97 -24.25 -10.92
CA ARG A 87 -31.16 -23.55 -9.89
C ARG A 87 -29.66 -23.83 -10.06
N LYS A 88 -29.27 -25.06 -10.39
CA LYS A 88 -27.87 -25.41 -10.69
C LYS A 88 -27.34 -24.74 -11.95
N GLN A 89 -28.14 -24.73 -13.03
CA GLN A 89 -27.80 -24.05 -14.30
C GLN A 89 -27.71 -22.54 -14.13
N ASN A 90 -28.64 -21.92 -13.40
CA ASN A 90 -28.60 -20.50 -13.09
C ASN A 90 -27.41 -20.14 -12.16
N LYS A 91 -27.03 -21.02 -11.25
CA LYS A 91 -25.82 -20.87 -10.43
C LYS A 91 -24.55 -20.94 -11.29
N ALA A 92 -24.48 -21.89 -12.23
CA ALA A 92 -23.37 -22.03 -13.16
C ALA A 92 -23.28 -20.87 -14.17
N LEU A 93 -24.41 -20.40 -14.70
CA LEU A 93 -24.47 -19.24 -15.59
C LEU A 93 -24.09 -17.93 -14.88
N LYS A 94 -24.51 -17.75 -13.63
CA LYS A 94 -24.04 -16.64 -12.77
C LYS A 94 -22.52 -16.71 -12.52
N GLU A 95 -21.98 -17.91 -12.33
CA GLU A 95 -20.56 -18.11 -12.12
C GLU A 95 -19.74 -17.89 -13.40
N ILE A 96 -20.25 -18.32 -14.56
CA ILE A 96 -19.67 -18.04 -15.89
C ILE A 96 -19.77 -16.54 -16.23
N SER A 97 -20.87 -15.87 -15.87
CA SER A 97 -21.00 -14.42 -16.02
C SER A 97 -20.06 -13.66 -15.09
N ARG A 98 -19.88 -14.14 -13.86
CA ARG A 98 -18.84 -13.65 -12.91
C ARG A 98 -17.43 -13.87 -13.44
N LEU A 99 -17.15 -15.04 -14.02
CA LEU A 99 -15.86 -15.34 -14.64
C LEU A 99 -15.61 -14.47 -15.89
N LYS A 100 -16.64 -14.22 -16.72
CA LYS A 100 -16.54 -13.32 -17.88
C LYS A 100 -16.32 -11.86 -17.47
N SER A 101 -16.95 -11.37 -16.40
CA SER A 101 -16.68 -10.05 -15.83
C SER A 101 -15.28 -9.98 -15.18
N TRP A 102 -14.72 -11.13 -14.85
CA TRP A 102 -13.38 -11.29 -14.28
C TRP A 102 -12.29 -11.22 -15.35
N PHE A 103 -12.56 -11.75 -16.57
CA PHE A 103 -11.64 -11.67 -17.72
C PHE A 103 -11.67 -10.31 -18.43
N ASN A 104 -12.66 -9.46 -18.12
CA ASN A 104 -12.72 -8.07 -18.59
C ASN A 104 -13.12 -7.18 -17.40
N PRO A 105 -12.30 -7.10 -16.36
CA PRO A 105 -12.62 -6.34 -15.17
C PRO A 105 -12.61 -4.86 -15.51
N ASP A 106 -13.65 -4.17 -15.11
CA ASP A 106 -13.59 -2.72 -14.90
C ASP A 106 -12.57 -2.48 -13.74
N PRO A 107 -11.37 -1.97 -14.02
CA PRO A 107 -10.31 -1.85 -13.01
C PRO A 107 -10.69 -0.94 -11.84
N SER A 108 -11.69 -0.07 -12.03
CA SER A 108 -12.15 0.90 -11.05
C SER A 108 -12.76 0.26 -9.81
N LYS A 109 -13.47 -0.86 -9.94
CA LYS A 109 -14.12 -1.53 -8.81
C LYS A 109 -13.16 -2.24 -7.83
N PHE A 110 -11.99 -2.66 -8.30
CA PHE A 110 -10.99 -3.32 -7.45
C PHE A 110 -10.09 -2.34 -6.70
N LEU A 111 -9.87 -1.17 -7.27
CA LEU A 111 -8.99 -0.14 -6.70
C LEU A 111 -9.63 0.65 -5.53
N GLU A 112 -10.97 0.74 -5.49
CA GLU A 112 -11.70 1.31 -4.33
C GLU A 112 -11.36 0.62 -3.01
N MET A 113 -10.92 -0.64 -3.06
CA MET A 113 -10.64 -1.45 -1.87
C MET A 113 -9.24 -1.21 -1.27
N GLN A 114 -8.28 -0.67 -2.02
CA GLN A 114 -6.88 -0.57 -1.56
C GLN A 114 -6.52 0.75 -0.86
N ASN A 115 -7.23 1.84 -1.08
CA ASN A 115 -6.65 3.17 -0.87
C ASN A 115 -7.02 3.92 0.42
N SER A 116 -7.86 3.39 1.26
CA SER A 116 -8.32 4.15 2.44
C SER A 116 -7.34 4.25 3.62
N GLY A 117 -6.12 3.80 3.47
CA GLY A 117 -5.14 3.80 4.59
C GLY A 117 -3.66 3.99 4.22
N ARG A 118 -3.33 4.11 2.93
CA ARG A 118 -1.94 4.07 2.48
C ARG A 118 -1.19 5.42 2.48
N GLU A 119 -1.87 6.52 2.22
CA GLU A 119 -1.18 7.80 1.96
C GLU A 119 -0.42 8.35 3.18
N MET A 120 -0.92 8.13 4.39
CA MET A 120 -0.27 8.63 5.60
C MET A 120 0.91 7.77 6.08
N ILE A 121 0.98 6.49 5.67
CA ILE A 121 2.03 5.55 6.13
C ILE A 121 3.29 5.63 5.26
N VAL A 122 3.15 5.85 3.97
CA VAL A 122 4.29 5.86 3.02
C VAL A 122 5.10 7.14 3.15
N GLU A 123 4.46 8.31 3.28
CA GLU A 123 5.17 9.58 3.45
C GLU A 123 5.91 9.68 4.80
N THR A 124 5.36 9.09 5.86
CA THR A 124 6.00 9.08 7.19
C THR A 124 7.13 8.05 7.31
N ALA A 125 7.07 6.95 6.56
CA ALA A 125 8.12 5.92 6.59
C ALA A 125 9.40 6.40 5.90
N ASP A 126 9.30 7.09 4.77
CA ASP A 126 10.47 7.67 4.08
C ASP A 126 11.17 8.76 4.92
N PHE A 127 10.42 9.49 5.74
CA PHE A 127 10.98 10.48 6.67
C PHE A 127 11.73 9.84 7.85
N ALA A 128 11.35 8.65 8.30
CA ALA A 128 12.00 7.95 9.41
C ALA A 128 13.38 7.36 9.05
N PHE A 129 13.63 7.08 7.78
CA PHE A 129 14.88 6.47 7.30
C PHE A 129 16.07 7.45 7.17
N ASN A 130 15.84 8.74 7.19
CA ASN A 130 16.89 9.75 6.92
C ASN A 130 17.70 10.19 8.15
N THR A 131 17.61 9.52 9.29
CA THR A 131 18.18 10.06 10.54
C THR A 131 19.18 9.17 11.28
N VAL A 132 19.97 8.34 10.60
CA VAL A 132 21.12 7.71 11.30
C VAL A 132 22.31 7.57 10.37
N ASP A 133 23.23 8.53 10.45
CA ASP A 133 24.67 8.26 10.23
C ASP A 133 25.51 9.27 11.04
N LEU A 134 26.32 8.74 11.95
CA LEU A 134 27.29 9.49 12.76
C LEU A 134 28.49 10.02 11.95
N VAL A 135 28.57 9.66 10.67
CA VAL A 135 29.52 10.24 9.71
C VAL A 135 28.69 11.10 8.77
N LYS A 136 28.85 12.41 8.87
CA LYS A 136 28.14 13.36 8.01
C LYS A 136 28.64 13.20 6.56
N ASP A 137 27.80 12.64 5.72
CA ASP A 137 28.07 12.59 4.28
C ASP A 137 28.10 14.02 3.69
N PRO A 138 28.87 14.29 2.61
CA PRO A 138 28.92 15.59 1.98
C PRO A 138 27.53 16.08 1.52
N GLU A 139 27.21 17.33 1.77
CA GLU A 139 25.94 17.94 1.38
C GLU A 139 25.99 18.58 -0.04
N SER A 140 27.18 18.79 -0.58
CA SER A 140 27.38 19.42 -1.87
C SER A 140 28.48 18.76 -2.70
N PHE A 141 28.42 19.00 -4.05
CA PHE A 141 29.45 18.53 -4.96
C PHE A 141 30.86 19.02 -4.55
N ASP A 142 30.98 20.31 -4.21
CA ASP A 142 32.25 20.91 -3.88
C ASP A 142 32.86 20.31 -2.60
N GLU A 143 32.03 20.00 -1.60
CA GLU A 143 32.43 19.34 -0.39
C GLU A 143 32.90 17.90 -0.61
N ALA A 144 32.21 17.14 -1.45
CA ALA A 144 32.59 15.77 -1.80
C ALA A 144 33.87 15.76 -2.66
N TYR A 145 33.91 16.58 -3.72
CA TYR A 145 34.99 16.60 -4.67
C TYR A 145 36.30 17.13 -4.08
N ASN A 146 36.24 18.04 -3.09
CA ASN A 146 37.36 18.62 -2.37
C ASN A 146 37.42 18.19 -0.91
N HIS A 147 36.93 16.99 -0.58
CA HIS A 147 36.92 16.49 0.80
C HIS A 147 38.31 16.66 1.46
N PRO A 148 38.36 17.13 2.72
CA PRO A 148 39.65 17.38 3.41
C PRO A 148 40.50 16.13 3.62
N GLU A 149 39.87 14.97 3.86
CA GLU A 149 40.56 13.69 3.97
C GLU A 149 40.86 13.13 2.57
N THR A 150 42.14 12.88 2.29
CA THR A 150 42.61 12.44 0.96
C THR A 150 41.94 11.14 0.48
N ASP A 151 41.82 10.16 1.37
CA ASP A 151 41.22 8.86 1.01
C ASP A 151 39.72 9.00 0.65
N LYS A 152 38.94 9.75 1.44
CA LYS A 152 37.54 10.03 1.15
C LYS A 152 37.38 10.86 -0.11
N LYS A 153 38.27 11.82 -0.34
CA LYS A 153 38.32 12.60 -1.57
C LYS A 153 38.45 11.71 -2.82
N ILE A 154 39.37 10.76 -2.78
CA ILE A 154 39.58 9.80 -3.88
C ILE A 154 38.31 8.94 -4.06
N MET A 155 37.73 8.45 -2.97
CA MET A 155 36.53 7.61 -3.03
C MET A 155 35.30 8.36 -3.58
N TRP A 156 35.08 9.62 -3.16
CA TRP A 156 34.00 10.44 -3.69
C TRP A 156 34.18 10.78 -5.16
N ARG A 157 35.39 11.13 -5.59
CA ARG A 157 35.68 11.38 -7.00
C ARG A 157 35.43 10.16 -7.86
N ARG A 158 35.82 8.97 -7.41
CA ARG A 158 35.49 7.70 -8.09
C ARG A 158 34.00 7.45 -8.18
N ALA A 159 33.27 7.73 -7.10
CA ALA A 159 31.80 7.57 -7.09
C ALA A 159 31.12 8.53 -8.08
N ILE A 160 31.60 9.78 -8.19
CA ILE A 160 31.12 10.77 -9.15
C ILE A 160 31.42 10.33 -10.61
N SER A 161 32.68 9.93 -10.89
CA SER A 161 33.05 9.45 -12.24
C SER A 161 32.22 8.26 -12.65
N LYS A 162 32.03 7.29 -11.74
CA LYS A 162 31.20 6.12 -12.00
C LYS A 162 29.76 6.47 -12.37
N GLU A 163 29.14 7.44 -11.67
CA GLU A 163 27.76 7.89 -11.98
C GLU A 163 27.68 8.51 -13.38
N PHE A 164 28.65 9.34 -13.76
CA PHE A 164 28.72 9.89 -15.12
C PHE A 164 28.92 8.82 -16.18
N GLU A 165 29.86 7.90 -15.98
CA GLU A 165 30.13 6.78 -16.90
C GLU A 165 28.88 5.92 -17.12
N GLU A 166 28.14 5.60 -16.07
CA GLU A 166 26.89 4.83 -16.15
C GLU A 166 25.79 5.57 -16.94
N MET A 167 25.67 6.89 -16.74
CA MET A 167 24.70 7.72 -17.46
C MET A 167 25.06 7.91 -18.92
N GLU A 168 26.34 8.12 -19.24
CA GLU A 168 26.84 8.23 -20.61
C GLU A 168 26.70 6.91 -21.38
N ALA A 169 27.08 5.80 -20.76
CA ALA A 169 26.93 4.46 -21.35
C ALA A 169 25.48 4.13 -21.72
N LYS A 170 24.52 4.64 -20.95
CA LYS A 170 23.08 4.48 -21.20
C LYS A 170 22.48 5.56 -22.12
N GLY A 171 23.27 6.54 -22.57
CA GLY A 171 22.80 7.63 -23.43
C GLY A 171 21.67 8.44 -22.80
N VAL A 172 21.83 8.83 -21.53
CA VAL A 172 20.77 9.47 -20.73
C VAL A 172 20.41 10.85 -21.26
N TRP A 173 21.35 11.57 -21.87
CA TRP A 173 21.18 12.94 -22.32
C TRP A 173 21.96 13.25 -23.60
N GLU A 174 21.61 14.39 -24.19
CA GLU A 174 22.37 15.09 -25.26
C GLU A 174 22.56 16.56 -24.86
N LYS A 175 23.65 17.16 -25.27
CA LYS A 175 23.86 18.61 -25.09
C LYS A 175 22.94 19.41 -26.02
N PHE A 176 22.38 20.50 -25.51
CA PHE A 176 21.44 21.36 -26.22
C PHE A 176 21.68 22.82 -25.88
N GLN A 177 21.36 23.73 -26.82
CA GLN A 177 21.55 25.17 -26.61
C GLN A 177 20.37 25.76 -25.86
N LYS A 178 20.63 26.50 -24.78
CA LYS A 178 19.56 27.15 -23.99
C LYS A 178 18.71 28.11 -24.78
N SER A 179 19.32 28.80 -25.78
CA SER A 179 18.64 29.72 -26.69
C SER A 179 17.57 29.05 -27.56
N GLU A 180 17.65 27.72 -27.73
CA GLU A 180 16.73 26.94 -28.56
C GLU A 180 15.62 26.28 -27.75
N ILE A 181 15.60 26.47 -26.43
CA ILE A 181 14.53 25.94 -25.58
C ILE A 181 13.19 26.62 -25.95
N PRO A 182 12.14 25.86 -26.31
CA PRO A 182 10.85 26.45 -26.68
C PRO A 182 10.23 27.28 -25.54
N ASN A 183 9.56 28.38 -25.94
CA ASN A 183 8.85 29.22 -24.97
C ASN A 183 7.84 28.42 -24.13
N GLY A 184 7.86 28.63 -22.82
CA GLY A 184 7.00 27.91 -21.87
C GLY A 184 7.58 26.59 -21.34
N ARG A 185 8.80 26.21 -21.74
CA ARG A 185 9.53 25.08 -21.15
C ARG A 185 10.53 25.57 -20.11
N ASN A 186 10.69 24.81 -19.04
CA ASN A 186 11.68 25.05 -17.99
C ASN A 186 12.92 24.20 -18.20
N CYS A 187 14.10 24.79 -17.92
CA CYS A 187 15.32 24.03 -17.69
C CYS A 187 15.37 23.67 -16.19
N ILE A 188 15.15 22.40 -15.86
CA ILE A 188 15.10 21.95 -14.47
C ILE A 188 16.49 21.90 -13.85
N LYS A 189 16.57 22.19 -12.55
CA LYS A 189 17.81 22.08 -11.80
C LYS A 189 18.15 20.63 -11.46
N ASN A 190 19.40 20.40 -11.14
CA ASN A 190 19.87 19.13 -10.60
C ASN A 190 20.67 19.35 -9.31
N LYS A 191 20.90 18.26 -8.59
CA LYS A 191 21.77 18.24 -7.43
C LYS A 191 22.47 16.89 -7.31
N TRP A 192 23.61 16.89 -6.65
CA TRP A 192 24.29 15.68 -6.23
C TRP A 192 23.79 15.24 -4.85
N VAL A 193 23.63 13.93 -4.67
CA VAL A 193 23.33 13.30 -3.39
C VAL A 193 24.40 12.27 -3.10
N PHE A 194 25.06 12.45 -1.97
CA PHE A 194 26.17 11.62 -1.52
C PHE A 194 25.71 10.75 -0.34
N LYS A 195 26.08 9.49 -0.38
CA LYS A 195 25.78 8.56 0.72
C LYS A 195 26.83 7.47 0.85
N THR A 196 27.35 7.29 2.07
CA THR A 196 28.15 6.13 2.41
C THR A 196 27.23 4.98 2.79
N LYS A 197 27.26 3.89 2.00
CA LYS A 197 26.50 2.68 2.30
C LYS A 197 27.02 2.01 3.58
N ARG A 198 26.17 1.19 4.23
CA ARG A 198 26.52 0.47 5.46
C ARG A 198 27.77 -0.42 5.33
N ASN A 199 28.06 -0.92 4.15
CA ASN A 199 29.26 -1.69 3.81
C ASN A 199 30.50 -0.82 3.48
N GLY A 200 30.46 0.49 3.78
CA GLY A 200 31.54 1.43 3.53
C GLY A 200 31.70 1.90 2.09
N ILE A 201 30.81 1.51 1.16
CA ILE A 201 30.88 1.94 -0.24
C ILE A 201 30.32 3.36 -0.36
N PHE A 202 31.11 4.25 -0.96
CA PHE A 202 30.72 5.62 -1.30
C PHE A 202 29.86 5.62 -2.55
N ARG A 203 28.70 6.27 -2.47
CA ARG A 203 27.75 6.38 -3.56
C ARG A 203 27.43 7.86 -3.85
N ALA A 204 27.64 8.30 -5.07
CA ALA A 204 27.18 9.58 -5.58
C ALA A 204 26.02 9.34 -6.54
N ARG A 205 25.00 10.17 -6.49
CA ARG A 205 23.85 10.15 -7.43
C ARG A 205 23.58 11.54 -7.95
N LEU A 206 23.46 11.68 -9.25
CA LEU A 206 22.94 12.88 -9.88
C LEU A 206 21.42 12.83 -9.89
N VAL A 207 20.76 13.81 -9.27
CA VAL A 207 19.33 13.83 -9.03
C VAL A 207 18.71 15.07 -9.64
N ALA A 208 17.71 14.92 -10.50
CA ALA A 208 16.90 16.02 -11.00
C ALA A 208 16.03 16.64 -9.91
N CYS A 209 15.82 17.94 -9.96
CA CYS A 209 14.91 18.63 -9.04
C CYS A 209 13.47 18.56 -9.57
N GLY A 210 12.83 17.40 -9.47
CA GLY A 210 11.49 17.12 -10.01
C GLY A 210 10.39 18.05 -9.50
N TYR A 211 10.58 18.66 -8.32
CA TYR A 211 9.65 19.68 -7.80
C TYR A 211 9.52 20.93 -8.68
N SER A 212 10.44 21.14 -9.61
CA SER A 212 10.40 22.23 -10.60
C SER A 212 9.74 21.83 -11.92
N GLN A 213 9.36 20.57 -12.10
CA GLN A 213 8.64 20.09 -13.28
C GLN A 213 7.21 20.61 -13.31
N ILE A 214 6.71 20.92 -14.48
CA ILE A 214 5.37 21.47 -14.70
C ILE A 214 4.41 20.33 -15.08
N PRO A 215 3.38 20.04 -14.24
CA PRO A 215 2.37 19.03 -14.58
C PRO A 215 1.67 19.34 -15.92
N GLY A 216 1.49 18.30 -16.75
CA GLY A 216 0.86 18.43 -18.07
C GLY A 216 1.80 18.97 -19.18
N VAL A 217 3.02 19.36 -18.81
CA VAL A 217 4.08 19.82 -19.74
C VAL A 217 5.28 18.89 -19.67
N ASP A 218 5.87 18.73 -18.49
CA ASP A 218 7.07 17.93 -18.25
C ASP A 218 6.76 16.49 -17.83
N PHE A 219 5.54 16.22 -17.40
CA PHE A 219 5.02 14.88 -17.13
C PHE A 219 3.49 14.86 -17.14
N GLN A 220 2.91 13.70 -17.51
CA GLN A 220 1.47 13.47 -17.50
C GLN A 220 1.06 12.63 -16.30
N GLU A 221 1.80 11.59 -16.03
CA GLU A 221 1.52 10.60 -14.99
C GLU A 221 2.79 10.29 -14.18
N SER A 222 2.61 10.15 -12.86
CA SER A 222 3.73 9.91 -11.94
C SER A 222 3.59 8.63 -11.11
N TYR A 223 2.38 8.07 -11.02
CA TYR A 223 2.11 6.93 -10.15
C TYR A 223 2.82 5.67 -10.63
N ALA A 224 3.64 5.09 -9.77
CA ALA A 224 4.21 3.75 -9.90
C ALA A 224 3.67 2.87 -8.77
N PRO A 225 3.06 1.71 -9.05
CA PRO A 225 2.60 0.81 -8.00
C PRO A 225 3.77 0.16 -7.28
N VAL A 226 3.56 -0.21 -6.02
CA VAL A 226 4.46 -1.05 -5.23
C VAL A 226 3.69 -2.25 -4.69
N ILE A 227 4.39 -3.36 -4.46
CA ILE A 227 3.78 -4.60 -3.95
C ILE A 227 2.99 -4.37 -2.66
N ASN A 228 1.86 -5.04 -2.53
CA ASN A 228 1.08 -5.01 -1.30
C ASN A 228 1.76 -5.85 -0.21
N ASP A 229 1.72 -5.35 1.04
CA ASP A 229 2.30 -6.06 2.19
C ASP A 229 1.65 -7.44 2.43
N VAL A 230 0.37 -7.56 2.11
CA VAL A 230 -0.36 -8.85 2.17
C VAL A 230 0.19 -9.80 1.11
N THR A 231 0.43 -9.31 -0.12
CA THR A 231 1.02 -10.10 -1.21
C THR A 231 2.42 -10.58 -0.82
N PHE A 232 3.23 -9.73 -0.22
CA PHE A 232 4.55 -10.11 0.29
C PHE A 232 4.46 -11.27 1.29
N ARG A 233 3.59 -11.19 2.30
CA ARG A 233 3.42 -12.26 3.28
C ARG A 233 2.85 -13.54 2.68
N ILE A 234 1.90 -13.44 1.75
CA ILE A 234 1.37 -14.61 1.01
C ILE A 234 2.46 -15.30 0.20
N LEU A 235 3.36 -14.56 -0.44
CA LEU A 235 4.50 -15.15 -1.15
C LEU A 235 5.41 -15.94 -0.22
N LEU A 236 5.69 -15.44 0.98
CA LEU A 236 6.46 -16.19 1.98
C LEU A 236 5.73 -17.46 2.46
N VAL A 237 4.41 -17.38 2.68
CA VAL A 237 3.59 -18.57 3.01
C VAL A 237 3.63 -19.58 1.87
N THR A 238 3.49 -19.12 0.62
CA THR A 238 3.52 -19.96 -0.57
C THR A 238 4.89 -20.64 -0.72
N MET A 239 5.96 -19.87 -0.51
CA MET A 239 7.34 -20.40 -0.53
C MET A 239 7.52 -21.55 0.46
N LEU A 240 7.06 -21.39 1.70
CA LEU A 240 7.17 -22.42 2.74
C LEU A 240 6.28 -23.63 2.45
N THR A 241 5.05 -23.39 1.99
CA THR A 241 4.05 -24.45 1.76
C THR A 241 4.41 -25.33 0.58
N TRP A 242 4.87 -24.72 -0.53
CA TRP A 242 5.25 -25.43 -1.75
C TRP A 242 6.74 -25.78 -1.82
N ASN A 243 7.49 -25.52 -0.77
CA ASN A 243 8.94 -25.77 -0.70
C ASN A 243 9.72 -25.11 -1.86
N LEU A 244 9.38 -23.85 -2.15
CA LEU A 244 10.01 -23.04 -3.19
C LEU A 244 11.21 -22.28 -2.64
N VAL A 245 12.05 -21.78 -3.54
CA VAL A 245 13.19 -20.91 -3.23
C VAL A 245 12.76 -19.46 -3.30
N GLY A 246 13.32 -18.61 -2.43
CA GLY A 246 13.13 -17.18 -2.44
C GLY A 246 14.45 -16.46 -2.68
N LYS A 247 14.49 -15.53 -3.64
CA LYS A 247 15.65 -14.68 -3.95
C LYS A 247 15.24 -13.21 -4.02
N VAL A 248 16.18 -12.30 -3.75
CA VAL A 248 16.00 -10.87 -4.02
C VAL A 248 16.86 -10.49 -5.21
N ILE A 249 16.25 -9.79 -6.15
CA ILE A 249 16.92 -9.29 -7.34
C ILE A 249 16.80 -7.77 -7.36
N ASP A 250 17.94 -7.08 -7.23
CA ASP A 250 18.07 -5.63 -7.37
C ASP A 250 18.41 -5.31 -8.84
N ILE A 251 17.65 -4.42 -9.46
CA ILE A 251 17.88 -3.98 -10.84
C ILE A 251 18.81 -2.78 -10.82
N GLU A 252 20.03 -2.99 -11.33
CA GLU A 252 21.05 -1.95 -11.34
C GLU A 252 20.62 -0.76 -12.20
N THR A 253 20.86 0.45 -11.70
CA THR A 253 20.52 1.71 -12.39
C THR A 253 19.08 1.79 -12.91
N ALA A 254 18.14 1.24 -12.13
CA ALA A 254 16.74 1.03 -12.53
C ALA A 254 16.12 2.23 -13.26
N PHE A 255 16.23 3.44 -12.69
CA PHE A 255 15.64 4.63 -13.30
C PHE A 255 16.27 5.04 -14.62
N LEU A 256 17.50 4.63 -14.92
CA LEU A 256 18.14 4.92 -16.22
C LEU A 256 17.64 4.02 -17.37
N HIS A 257 16.80 3.03 -17.07
CA HIS A 257 16.16 2.18 -18.08
C HIS A 257 14.85 2.75 -18.62
N GLY A 258 14.21 3.69 -17.90
CA GLY A 258 12.94 4.28 -18.33
C GLY A 258 13.12 5.20 -19.55
N ASP A 259 12.28 5.04 -20.56
CA ASP A 259 12.26 5.89 -21.75
C ASP A 259 11.36 7.12 -21.47
N LEU A 260 11.88 8.33 -21.74
CA LEU A 260 11.09 9.56 -21.60
C LEU A 260 10.21 9.77 -22.83
N LYS A 261 8.93 10.09 -22.60
CA LYS A 261 7.98 10.47 -23.63
C LYS A 261 7.94 11.98 -23.83
N GLU A 262 8.22 12.71 -22.77
CA GLU A 262 8.24 14.18 -22.75
C GLU A 262 9.67 14.68 -22.93
N THR A 263 9.79 15.82 -23.62
CA THR A 263 11.07 16.52 -23.73
C THR A 263 11.37 17.27 -22.44
N ILE A 264 12.46 16.95 -21.76
CA ILE A 264 12.87 17.57 -20.50
C ILE A 264 14.26 18.18 -20.69
N PHE A 265 14.38 19.47 -20.36
CA PHE A 265 15.63 20.19 -20.33
C PHE A 265 16.17 20.29 -18.92
N MET A 266 17.44 20.01 -18.71
CA MET A 266 18.11 20.05 -17.42
C MET A 266 19.39 20.90 -17.48
N GLU A 267 19.66 21.64 -16.42
CA GLU A 267 20.93 22.37 -16.30
C GLU A 267 22.11 21.37 -16.32
N ILE A 268 23.25 21.85 -16.83
CA ILE A 268 24.49 21.06 -16.83
C ILE A 268 24.89 20.78 -15.36
N PRO A 269 25.13 19.53 -14.98
CA PRO A 269 25.54 19.20 -13.62
C PRO A 269 26.98 19.65 -13.34
N LYS A 270 27.24 20.01 -12.07
CA LYS A 270 28.63 20.29 -11.64
C LYS A 270 29.50 19.07 -11.87
N GLY A 271 30.70 19.28 -12.38
CA GLY A 271 31.68 18.24 -12.74
C GLY A 271 31.65 17.83 -14.23
N MET A 272 30.70 18.33 -15.01
CA MET A 272 30.67 18.17 -16.47
C MET A 272 31.18 19.44 -17.16
N ASP A 273 32.04 19.26 -18.14
CA ASP A 273 32.54 20.38 -18.97
C ASP A 273 31.44 20.94 -19.88
N SER A 274 31.22 22.24 -19.82
CA SER A 274 30.16 22.89 -20.60
C SER A 274 30.44 24.37 -20.89
N ASN A 275 29.82 24.87 -21.94
CA ASN A 275 29.69 26.30 -22.19
C ASN A 275 28.52 26.89 -21.38
N LYS A 276 28.55 28.17 -21.05
CA LYS A 276 27.52 28.84 -20.23
C LYS A 276 26.10 28.77 -20.83
N ASP A 277 26.00 28.65 -22.15
CA ASP A 277 24.73 28.65 -22.88
C ASP A 277 24.23 27.25 -23.23
N GLU A 278 24.85 26.20 -22.69
CA GLU A 278 24.45 24.82 -22.88
C GLU A 278 23.54 24.32 -21.73
N CYS A 279 22.66 23.37 -22.04
CA CYS A 279 21.88 22.54 -21.14
C CYS A 279 21.86 21.10 -21.65
N LEU A 280 21.21 20.22 -20.94
CA LEU A 280 20.99 18.83 -21.34
C LEU A 280 19.53 18.62 -21.73
N ILE A 281 19.30 17.90 -22.83
CA ILE A 281 18.00 17.30 -23.14
C ILE A 281 18.03 15.83 -22.66
N LEU A 282 17.12 15.46 -21.78
CA LEU A 282 17.06 14.12 -21.24
C LEU A 282 16.37 13.19 -22.25
N LYS A 283 16.99 12.05 -22.53
CA LYS A 283 16.46 10.97 -23.37
C LYS A 283 15.90 9.83 -22.54
N ARG A 284 16.45 9.63 -21.35
CA ARG A 284 16.00 8.61 -20.38
C ARG A 284 15.70 9.25 -19.05
N THR A 285 14.93 8.52 -18.24
CA THR A 285 14.66 8.96 -16.87
C THR A 285 15.91 8.91 -16.00
N ILE A 286 15.95 9.81 -15.02
CA ILE A 286 17.00 9.85 -13.99
C ILE A 286 16.36 9.93 -12.59
N TYR A 287 17.17 9.73 -11.57
CA TYR A 287 16.74 9.93 -10.19
C TYR A 287 16.16 11.34 -10.01
N GLY A 288 15.04 11.44 -9.30
CA GLY A 288 14.42 12.70 -8.90
C GLY A 288 13.40 13.28 -9.89
N LEU A 289 13.27 12.78 -11.12
CA LEU A 289 12.13 13.12 -11.98
C LEU A 289 10.85 12.49 -11.45
N VAL A 290 9.75 13.20 -11.57
CA VAL A 290 8.43 12.79 -11.06
C VAL A 290 7.95 11.47 -11.68
N GLN A 291 8.22 11.23 -12.96
CA GLN A 291 7.78 10.04 -13.70
C GLN A 291 8.78 8.88 -13.71
N SER A 292 9.99 9.03 -13.13
CA SER A 292 11.04 8.00 -13.26
C SER A 292 10.63 6.62 -12.79
N ALA A 293 10.02 6.52 -11.61
CA ALA A 293 9.57 5.24 -11.07
C ALA A 293 8.51 4.58 -11.96
N ARG A 294 7.61 5.40 -12.56
CA ARG A 294 6.57 4.91 -13.45
C ARG A 294 7.14 4.38 -14.77
N GLU A 295 8.01 5.14 -15.42
CA GLU A 295 8.56 4.72 -16.71
C GLU A 295 9.48 3.51 -16.56
N PHE A 296 10.22 3.41 -15.45
CA PHE A 296 10.95 2.21 -15.10
C PHE A 296 10.02 1.00 -14.90
N TYR A 297 8.95 1.17 -14.09
CA TYR A 297 7.95 0.12 -13.89
C TYR A 297 7.36 -0.35 -15.21
N ASN A 298 6.98 0.57 -16.10
CA ASN A 298 6.45 0.24 -17.42
C ASN A 298 7.44 -0.59 -18.25
N LYS A 299 8.73 -0.24 -18.23
CA LYS A 299 9.79 -0.96 -18.94
C LYS A 299 9.96 -2.39 -18.39
N LEU A 300 10.04 -2.52 -17.06
CA LEU A 300 10.17 -3.82 -16.39
C LEU A 300 8.98 -4.73 -16.70
N VAL A 301 7.77 -4.18 -16.63
CA VAL A 301 6.52 -4.92 -16.92
C VAL A 301 6.48 -5.41 -18.38
N LEU A 302 6.91 -4.60 -19.34
CA LEU A 302 7.00 -5.01 -20.74
C LEU A 302 7.99 -6.17 -20.90
N SER A 303 9.13 -6.11 -20.23
CA SER A 303 10.13 -7.18 -20.25
C SER A 303 9.64 -8.47 -19.59
N LEU A 304 8.96 -8.36 -18.43
CA LEU A 304 8.33 -9.53 -17.78
C LEU A 304 7.28 -10.17 -18.67
N LYS A 305 6.44 -9.39 -19.36
CA LYS A 305 5.50 -9.90 -20.37
C LYS A 305 6.21 -10.61 -21.51
N GLY A 306 7.29 -10.02 -22.03
CA GLY A 306 8.13 -10.65 -23.05
C GLY A 306 8.76 -11.96 -22.61
N CYS A 307 9.06 -12.10 -21.32
CA CYS A 307 9.53 -13.35 -20.68
C CYS A 307 8.40 -14.36 -20.41
N GLY A 308 7.15 -14.07 -20.77
CA GLY A 308 6.00 -14.96 -20.60
C GLY A 308 5.34 -14.90 -19.21
N PHE A 309 5.59 -13.85 -18.43
CA PHE A 309 4.89 -13.62 -17.17
C PHE A 309 3.52 -13.00 -17.39
N LEU A 310 2.55 -13.43 -16.60
CA LEU A 310 1.21 -12.87 -16.52
C LEU A 310 1.09 -12.01 -15.25
N GLY A 311 0.62 -10.78 -15.40
CA GLY A 311 0.37 -9.90 -14.26
C GLY A 311 -0.91 -10.29 -13.51
N SER A 312 -0.87 -10.23 -12.18
CA SER A 312 -2.07 -10.42 -11.37
C SER A 312 -3.05 -9.26 -11.63
N PRO A 313 -4.35 -9.55 -11.85
CA PRO A 313 -5.37 -8.50 -12.00
C PRO A 313 -5.68 -7.79 -10.68
N VAL A 314 -5.19 -8.31 -9.55
CA VAL A 314 -5.49 -7.84 -8.20
C VAL A 314 -4.36 -6.99 -7.62
N ASP A 315 -3.11 -7.41 -7.82
CA ASP A 315 -1.93 -6.65 -7.44
C ASP A 315 -1.04 -6.44 -8.68
N PRO A 316 -0.97 -5.23 -9.22
CA PRO A 316 -0.22 -4.95 -10.45
C PRO A 316 1.28 -5.23 -10.31
N CYS A 317 1.79 -5.32 -9.09
CA CYS A 317 3.20 -5.63 -8.83
C CYS A 317 3.50 -7.13 -8.70
N LEU A 318 2.47 -7.99 -8.79
CA LEU A 318 2.65 -9.45 -8.78
C LEU A 318 2.61 -10.02 -10.19
N TRP A 319 3.67 -10.71 -10.59
CA TRP A 319 3.85 -11.35 -11.89
C TRP A 319 4.11 -12.83 -11.72
N ILE A 320 3.44 -13.67 -12.51
CA ILE A 320 3.44 -15.13 -12.34
C ILE A 320 3.72 -15.79 -13.68
N LYS A 321 4.61 -16.79 -13.68
CA LYS A 321 4.90 -17.64 -14.84
C LYS A 321 4.82 -19.10 -14.45
N HIS A 322 4.03 -19.86 -15.21
CA HIS A 322 4.06 -21.31 -15.19
C HIS A 322 4.80 -21.80 -16.44
N SER A 323 5.79 -22.64 -16.28
CA SER A 323 6.59 -23.21 -17.36
C SER A 323 6.95 -24.66 -17.08
N LYS A 324 7.62 -25.30 -18.02
CA LYS A 324 8.20 -26.64 -17.81
C LYS A 324 9.22 -26.69 -16.67
N PHE A 325 9.74 -25.54 -16.26
CA PHE A 325 10.68 -25.42 -15.16
C PHE A 325 9.98 -25.16 -13.80
N GLY A 326 8.65 -25.20 -13.76
CA GLY A 326 7.85 -24.93 -12.58
C GLY A 326 7.25 -23.53 -12.54
N ILE A 327 6.78 -23.13 -11.35
CA ILE A 327 6.19 -21.82 -11.10
C ILE A 327 7.25 -20.81 -10.66
N VAL A 328 7.10 -19.58 -11.14
CA VAL A 328 7.86 -18.41 -10.65
C VAL A 328 6.91 -17.24 -10.41
N MET A 329 7.01 -16.63 -9.27
CA MET A 329 6.26 -15.43 -8.86
C MET A 329 7.24 -14.31 -8.57
N VAL A 330 6.99 -13.14 -9.15
CA VAL A 330 7.84 -11.94 -9.02
C VAL A 330 7.00 -10.84 -8.40
N ALA A 331 7.44 -10.34 -7.27
CA ALA A 331 6.85 -9.19 -6.56
C ALA A 331 7.76 -7.96 -6.75
N VAL A 332 7.27 -6.97 -7.50
CA VAL A 332 8.04 -5.78 -7.85
C VAL A 332 7.86 -4.68 -6.79
N TYR A 333 8.95 -4.20 -6.21
CA TYR A 333 9.00 -3.03 -5.35
C TYR A 333 10.06 -2.04 -5.86
N VAL A 334 9.67 -1.19 -6.79
CA VAL A 334 10.56 -0.26 -7.51
C VAL A 334 11.70 -1.04 -8.17
N ASP A 335 12.95 -0.91 -7.67
CA ASP A 335 14.17 -1.58 -8.14
C ASP A 335 14.39 -2.96 -7.50
N ASP A 336 13.79 -3.24 -6.34
CA ASP A 336 13.87 -4.51 -5.63
C ASP A 336 12.76 -5.48 -6.06
N CYS A 337 13.11 -6.67 -6.54
CA CYS A 337 12.18 -7.74 -6.87
C CYS A 337 12.33 -8.92 -5.91
N LEU A 338 11.27 -9.27 -5.18
CA LEU A 338 11.20 -10.54 -4.49
C LEU A 338 10.75 -11.61 -5.48
N VAL A 339 11.54 -12.64 -5.65
CA VAL A 339 11.26 -13.76 -6.55
C VAL A 339 11.11 -15.04 -5.76
N VAL A 340 9.97 -15.70 -5.93
CA VAL A 340 9.66 -16.99 -5.29
C VAL A 340 9.33 -18.02 -6.39
N GLY A 341 10.01 -19.15 -6.41
CA GLY A 341 9.76 -20.16 -7.43
C GLY A 341 10.66 -21.40 -7.32
N SER A 342 10.60 -22.25 -8.34
CA SER A 342 11.59 -23.32 -8.51
C SER A 342 12.95 -22.73 -8.90
N GLU A 343 14.04 -23.37 -8.52
CA GLU A 343 15.40 -22.87 -8.81
C GLU A 343 15.63 -22.71 -10.32
N GLU A 344 15.24 -23.72 -11.12
CA GLU A 344 15.37 -23.71 -12.58
C GLU A 344 14.50 -22.62 -13.22
N GLY A 345 13.29 -22.40 -12.68
CA GLY A 345 12.37 -21.37 -13.16
C GLY A 345 12.91 -19.97 -12.89
N ILE A 346 13.49 -19.75 -11.71
CA ILE A 346 14.14 -18.48 -11.35
C ILE A 346 15.35 -18.23 -12.28
N GLN A 347 16.14 -19.24 -12.55
CA GLN A 347 17.29 -19.11 -13.46
C GLN A 347 16.87 -18.79 -14.90
N ASP A 348 15.79 -19.41 -15.40
CA ASP A 348 15.18 -19.09 -16.71
C ASP A 348 14.74 -17.60 -16.77
N MET A 349 14.09 -17.11 -15.71
CA MET A 349 13.70 -15.71 -15.60
C MET A 349 14.90 -14.76 -15.60
N ILE A 350 15.94 -15.05 -14.80
CA ILE A 350 17.16 -14.26 -14.73
C ILE A 350 17.81 -14.16 -16.12
N ASN A 351 17.93 -15.26 -16.82
CA ASN A 351 18.49 -15.29 -18.17
C ASN A 351 17.66 -14.44 -19.14
N CYS A 352 16.33 -14.55 -19.05
CA CYS A 352 15.43 -13.75 -19.88
C CYS A 352 15.57 -12.24 -19.62
N LEU A 353 15.61 -11.80 -18.36
CA LEU A 353 15.77 -10.39 -18.01
C LEU A 353 17.15 -9.84 -18.40
N LYS A 354 18.22 -10.64 -18.29
CA LYS A 354 19.54 -10.24 -18.80
C LYS A 354 19.54 -10.02 -20.31
N ASN A 355 18.79 -10.83 -21.06
CA ASN A 355 18.62 -10.65 -22.51
C ASN A 355 17.79 -9.37 -22.85
N CYS A 356 17.07 -8.80 -21.87
CA CYS A 356 16.39 -7.52 -22.00
C CYS A 356 17.25 -6.30 -21.55
N ASP A 357 18.57 -6.49 -21.45
CA ASP A 357 19.57 -5.46 -21.09
C ASP A 357 19.44 -4.91 -19.66
N PHE A 358 18.90 -5.70 -18.73
CA PHE A 358 18.91 -5.36 -17.30
C PHE A 358 20.20 -5.89 -16.63
N GLY A 359 20.91 -4.98 -15.95
CA GLY A 359 21.91 -5.35 -14.95
C GLY A 359 21.21 -5.87 -13.71
N LEU A 360 21.51 -7.11 -13.31
CA LEU A 360 20.86 -7.75 -12.18
C LEU A 360 21.87 -8.08 -11.09
N LYS A 361 21.64 -7.60 -9.88
CA LYS A 361 22.32 -8.04 -8.69
C LYS A 361 21.42 -9.02 -7.95
N ILE A 362 21.89 -10.26 -7.81
CA ILE A 362 21.10 -11.36 -7.25
C ILE A 362 21.61 -11.65 -5.83
N GLU A 363 20.70 -11.70 -4.87
CA GLU A 363 20.95 -12.20 -3.52
C GLU A 363 20.35 -13.62 -3.44
N ASP A 364 21.22 -14.63 -3.42
CA ASP A 364 20.84 -16.04 -3.51
C ASP A 364 20.01 -16.53 -2.31
N ASN A 365 20.13 -15.87 -1.17
CA ASN A 365 19.36 -16.19 0.02
C ASN A 365 18.45 -15.01 0.37
N LEU A 366 17.19 -15.29 0.61
CA LEU A 366 16.23 -14.29 1.10
C LEU A 366 16.51 -14.01 2.60
N THR A 367 17.48 -13.13 2.87
CA THR A 367 17.85 -12.73 4.23
C THR A 367 17.36 -11.33 4.58
N ASP A 368 17.32 -10.45 3.59
CA ASP A 368 16.93 -9.06 3.75
C ASP A 368 16.03 -8.62 2.59
N TYR A 369 14.85 -8.05 2.92
CA TYR A 369 13.94 -7.47 1.94
C TYR A 369 13.13 -6.35 2.59
N LEU A 370 13.00 -5.21 1.94
CA LEU A 370 12.29 -4.02 2.44
C LEU A 370 12.71 -3.65 3.87
N SER A 371 14.02 -3.65 4.14
CA SER A 371 14.61 -3.38 5.46
C SER A 371 14.13 -4.33 6.58
N CYS A 372 13.52 -5.46 6.21
CA CYS A 372 13.20 -6.55 7.10
C CYS A 372 14.28 -7.63 7.00
N LYS A 373 14.79 -8.09 8.12
CA LYS A 373 15.59 -9.31 8.19
C LYS A 373 14.62 -10.49 8.20
N ILE A 374 14.84 -11.42 7.28
CA ILE A 374 14.04 -12.62 7.09
C ILE A 374 14.89 -13.83 7.46
N GLN A 375 14.44 -14.60 8.42
CA GLN A 375 15.12 -15.83 8.82
C GLN A 375 14.21 -17.00 8.55
N ILE A 376 14.65 -17.91 7.68
CA ILE A 376 13.92 -19.08 7.23
C ILE A 376 14.52 -20.33 7.89
N ASN A 377 13.67 -21.12 8.53
CA ASN A 377 13.99 -22.46 9.00
C ASN A 377 13.21 -23.47 8.14
N GLN A 378 13.88 -24.08 7.20
CA GLN A 378 13.27 -25.05 6.28
C GLN A 378 12.78 -26.31 7.00
N ALA A 379 13.51 -26.77 8.04
CA ALA A 379 13.14 -28.01 8.76
C ALA A 379 11.81 -27.87 9.49
N THR A 380 11.53 -26.69 10.05
CA THR A 380 10.27 -26.39 10.76
C THR A 380 9.26 -25.67 9.88
N LYS A 381 9.58 -25.38 8.62
CA LYS A 381 8.79 -24.56 7.69
C LYS A 381 8.35 -23.23 8.35
N THR A 382 9.28 -22.56 9.00
CA THR A 382 9.01 -21.33 9.75
C THR A 382 9.86 -20.18 9.19
N THR A 383 9.22 -19.03 9.00
CA THR A 383 9.91 -17.77 8.69
C THR A 383 9.66 -16.77 9.81
N TYR A 384 10.72 -16.09 10.23
CA TYR A 384 10.66 -14.97 11.15
C TYR A 384 10.99 -13.67 10.42
N ILE A 385 10.13 -12.65 10.61
CA ILE A 385 10.33 -11.31 10.04
C ILE A 385 10.60 -10.33 11.16
N MET A 386 11.73 -9.64 11.08
CA MET A 386 12.16 -8.65 12.08
C MET A 386 12.77 -7.41 11.42
N GLN A 387 12.92 -6.33 12.18
CA GLN A 387 13.46 -5.05 11.71
C GLN A 387 14.58 -4.55 12.64
N PRO A 388 15.72 -5.27 12.74
CA PRO A 388 16.78 -4.96 13.72
C PRO A 388 17.39 -3.57 13.49
N HIS A 389 17.50 -3.11 12.26
CA HIS A 389 18.03 -1.78 11.94
C HIS A 389 17.12 -0.65 12.44
N LEU A 390 15.81 -0.84 12.33
CA LEU A 390 14.85 0.13 12.84
C LEU A 390 14.85 0.15 14.38
N ILE A 391 14.97 -1.02 15.01
CA ILE A 391 15.13 -1.12 16.47
C ILE A 391 16.42 -0.43 16.92
N LYS A 392 17.53 -0.62 16.20
CA LYS A 392 18.78 0.10 16.47
C LYS A 392 18.58 1.62 16.36
N SER A 393 17.92 2.10 15.33
CA SER A 393 17.60 3.52 15.17
C SER A 393 16.73 4.07 16.31
N LEU A 394 15.80 3.24 16.86
CA LEU A 394 15.05 3.61 18.07
C LEU A 394 15.94 3.71 19.30
N ILE A 395 16.89 2.77 19.46
CA ILE A 395 17.88 2.81 20.56
C ILE A 395 18.72 4.08 20.45
N ASP A 396 19.30 4.36 19.29
CA ASP A 396 20.18 5.51 19.04
C ASP A 396 19.47 6.85 19.31
N LYS A 397 18.17 6.94 19.01
CA LYS A 397 17.40 8.19 19.11
C LYS A 397 16.71 8.38 20.46
N PHE A 398 16.21 7.32 21.07
CA PHE A 398 15.36 7.38 22.26
C PHE A 398 15.91 6.56 23.44
N GLY A 399 16.94 5.74 23.24
CA GLY A 399 17.43 4.81 24.25
C GLY A 399 17.74 5.50 25.59
N GLU A 400 18.45 6.64 25.55
CA GLU A 400 18.77 7.42 26.75
C GLU A 400 17.52 8.01 27.45
N GLU A 401 16.50 8.40 26.68
CA GLU A 401 15.27 8.98 27.22
C GLU A 401 14.39 7.94 27.93
N VAL A 402 14.49 6.67 27.53
CA VAL A 402 13.61 5.59 28.03
C VAL A 402 14.30 4.57 28.91
N LYS A 403 15.62 4.66 29.12
CA LYS A 403 16.42 3.66 29.86
C LYS A 403 15.93 3.42 31.29
N ASP A 404 15.54 4.50 31.97
CA ASP A 404 15.14 4.48 33.37
C ASP A 404 13.63 4.18 33.56
N LEU A 405 12.87 3.99 32.47
CA LEU A 405 11.47 3.59 32.56
C LEU A 405 11.39 2.12 32.97
N CYS A 406 10.31 1.78 33.72
CA CYS A 406 10.07 0.41 34.14
C CYS A 406 9.75 -0.51 32.94
N ASN A 407 9.90 -1.81 33.16
CA ASN A 407 9.51 -2.81 32.17
C ASN A 407 7.98 -2.96 32.12
N TYR A 408 7.41 -2.82 30.93
CA TYR A 408 5.98 -2.89 30.72
C TYR A 408 5.56 -4.27 30.21
N GLY A 409 4.45 -4.78 30.72
CA GLY A 409 3.90 -6.07 30.28
C GLY A 409 3.02 -5.97 29.01
N THR A 410 2.69 -4.74 28.56
CA THR A 410 1.86 -4.45 27.39
C THR A 410 2.39 -3.20 26.68
N PRO A 411 2.21 -3.09 25.35
CA PRO A 411 2.71 -1.93 24.60
C PRO A 411 2.04 -0.62 25.04
N GLY A 412 0.72 -0.62 25.19
CA GLY A 412 -0.03 0.58 25.61
C GLY A 412 -0.57 0.46 27.02
N THR A 413 -0.78 1.59 27.68
CA THR A 413 -1.46 1.65 28.96
C THR A 413 -2.90 1.15 28.81
N PRO A 414 -3.34 0.14 29.58
CA PRO A 414 -4.71 -0.37 29.50
C PRO A 414 -5.74 0.75 29.63
N ARG A 415 -6.74 0.77 28.74
CA ARG A 415 -7.81 1.77 28.68
C ARG A 415 -7.36 3.21 28.41
N PHE A 416 -6.08 3.48 28.21
CA PHE A 416 -5.60 4.80 27.86
C PHE A 416 -6.12 5.21 26.48
N LYS A 417 -6.65 6.43 26.38
CA LYS A 417 -7.12 7.08 25.15
C LYS A 417 -6.48 8.44 25.06
N ILE A 418 -6.07 8.80 23.86
CA ILE A 418 -5.49 10.11 23.59
C ILE A 418 -6.62 11.10 23.28
N VAL A 419 -6.60 12.22 24.01
CA VAL A 419 -7.37 13.42 23.75
C VAL A 419 -6.44 14.44 23.10
N ARG A 420 -6.91 15.13 22.07
CA ARG A 420 -6.12 16.19 21.42
C ARG A 420 -5.96 17.37 22.37
N PRO A 421 -4.72 17.87 22.56
CA PRO A 421 -4.52 18.98 23.47
C PRO A 421 -4.96 20.29 22.85
N ASP A 422 -5.40 21.21 23.68
CA ASP A 422 -5.52 22.61 23.32
C ASP A 422 -4.14 23.20 23.01
N ASN A 423 -4.09 24.34 22.33
CA ASN A 423 -2.81 24.93 21.89
C ASN A 423 -1.83 25.21 23.04
N ALA A 424 -2.32 25.51 24.23
CA ALA A 424 -1.51 25.76 25.42
C ALA A 424 -0.85 24.49 26.01
N ASP A 425 -1.43 23.32 25.77
CA ASP A 425 -0.99 22.03 26.33
C ASP A 425 -0.13 21.22 25.35
N LYS A 426 0.17 21.77 24.18
CA LYS A 426 1.04 21.13 23.19
C LYS A 426 2.50 21.19 23.62
N VAL A 427 3.22 20.12 23.35
CA VAL A 427 4.67 20.10 23.54
C VAL A 427 5.37 21.08 22.58
N ASP A 428 6.60 21.48 22.93
CA ASP A 428 7.39 22.37 22.07
C ASP A 428 7.74 21.74 20.70
N ALA A 429 8.25 22.55 19.77
CA ALA A 429 8.55 22.12 18.40
C ALA A 429 9.60 21.01 18.33
N ALA A 430 10.59 20.98 19.24
CA ALA A 430 11.62 19.97 19.28
C ALA A 430 11.06 18.62 19.74
N MET A 431 10.27 18.61 20.82
CA MET A 431 9.55 17.43 21.28
C MET A 431 8.54 16.95 20.25
N GLN A 432 7.83 17.86 19.56
CA GLN A 432 6.91 17.51 18.50
C GLN A 432 7.61 16.83 17.32
N SER A 433 8.78 17.29 16.92
CA SER A 433 9.60 16.65 15.88
C SER A 433 10.04 15.24 16.29
N LYS A 434 10.50 15.06 17.55
CA LYS A 434 10.81 13.75 18.11
C LYS A 434 9.59 12.83 18.15
N TYR A 435 8.43 13.36 18.57
CA TYR A 435 7.16 12.61 18.60
C TYR A 435 6.81 12.06 17.22
N ARG A 436 6.79 12.91 16.19
CA ARG A 436 6.52 12.48 14.81
C ARG A 436 7.46 11.39 14.36
N SER A 437 8.74 11.55 14.64
CA SER A 437 9.75 10.56 14.29
C SER A 437 9.54 9.23 15.02
N GLY A 438 9.29 9.24 16.33
CA GLY A 438 9.03 8.04 17.12
C GLY A 438 7.79 7.30 16.62
N VAL A 439 6.67 8.00 16.44
CA VAL A 439 5.43 7.40 15.91
C VAL A 439 5.63 6.87 14.49
N GLY A 440 6.34 7.58 13.62
CA GLY A 440 6.68 7.12 12.27
C GLY A 440 7.47 5.82 12.27
N MET A 441 8.48 5.69 13.14
CA MET A 441 9.26 4.46 13.29
C MET A 441 8.41 3.29 13.81
N LEU A 442 7.51 3.55 14.76
CA LEU A 442 6.57 2.54 15.29
C LEU A 442 5.56 2.08 14.23
N LEU A 443 5.05 2.99 13.38
CA LEU A 443 4.18 2.64 12.25
C LEU A 443 4.87 1.68 11.28
N TYR A 444 6.16 1.85 11.04
CA TYR A 444 6.91 0.96 10.17
C TYR A 444 7.13 -0.44 10.79
N LEU A 445 7.28 -0.52 12.13
CA LEU A 445 7.30 -1.82 12.85
C LEU A 445 5.98 -2.58 12.70
N ILE A 446 4.85 -1.88 12.86
CA ILE A 446 3.50 -2.48 12.71
C ILE A 446 3.32 -3.07 11.31
N LYS A 447 3.84 -2.39 10.32
CA LYS A 447 3.65 -2.78 8.92
C LYS A 447 4.20 -4.19 8.63
N TYR A 448 5.34 -4.56 9.23
CA TYR A 448 6.06 -5.78 8.86
C TYR A 448 6.25 -6.78 9.98
N SER A 449 6.61 -6.37 11.19
CA SER A 449 7.10 -7.29 12.23
C SER A 449 6.36 -7.27 13.55
N ARG A 450 5.65 -6.15 13.88
CA ARG A 450 5.06 -5.94 15.21
C ARG A 450 3.59 -5.49 15.12
N PRO A 451 2.68 -6.36 14.65
CA PRO A 451 1.24 -6.05 14.59
C PRO A 451 0.62 -5.76 15.96
N ASP A 452 1.18 -6.27 17.04
CA ASP A 452 0.76 -6.09 18.42
C ASP A 452 0.75 -4.62 18.89
N LEU A 453 1.49 -3.75 18.21
CA LEU A 453 1.55 -2.32 18.50
C LEU A 453 0.43 -1.52 17.83
N ALA A 454 -0.36 -2.14 16.95
CA ALA A 454 -1.22 -1.42 16.00
C ALA A 454 -2.22 -0.48 16.67
N ASN A 455 -2.90 -0.90 17.74
CA ASN A 455 -3.88 -0.08 18.41
C ASN A 455 -3.28 1.15 19.12
N VAL A 456 -2.24 0.95 19.92
CA VAL A 456 -1.62 2.05 20.67
C VAL A 456 -0.98 3.08 19.73
N VAL A 457 -0.35 2.64 18.64
CA VAL A 457 0.27 3.55 17.68
C VAL A 457 -0.78 4.27 16.84
N ARG A 458 -1.93 3.63 16.54
CA ARG A 458 -3.08 4.33 15.96
C ARG A 458 -3.56 5.46 16.89
N GLU A 459 -3.64 5.20 18.20
CA GLU A 459 -3.98 6.25 19.17
C GLU A 459 -2.96 7.40 19.13
N LEU A 460 -1.66 7.08 19.18
CA LEU A 460 -0.58 8.08 19.09
C LEU A 460 -0.66 8.90 17.79
N SER A 461 -1.06 8.30 16.68
CA SER A 461 -1.16 8.98 15.38
C SER A 461 -2.19 10.11 15.34
N LYS A 462 -3.12 10.18 16.30
CA LYS A 462 -4.11 11.28 16.40
C LYS A 462 -3.48 12.65 16.64
N CYS A 463 -2.27 12.69 17.23
CA CYS A 463 -1.61 13.93 17.67
C CYS A 463 -0.33 14.24 16.86
N MET A 464 -0.26 13.82 15.58
CA MET A 464 0.89 14.08 14.71
C MET A 464 1.09 15.57 14.40
N ASP A 465 0.05 16.38 14.52
CA ASP A 465 0.03 17.83 14.32
C ASP A 465 0.29 18.63 15.61
N GLY A 466 0.15 17.99 16.78
CA GLY A 466 0.37 18.60 18.09
C GLY A 466 0.14 17.61 19.22
N ALA A 467 1.21 17.11 19.80
CA ALA A 467 1.16 16.14 20.90
C ALA A 467 1.04 16.84 22.25
N SER A 468 0.31 16.22 23.19
CA SER A 468 0.38 16.56 24.61
C SER A 468 1.57 15.87 25.28
N LEU A 469 1.97 16.35 26.46
CA LEU A 469 3.00 15.66 27.25
C LEU A 469 2.59 14.23 27.63
N ALA A 470 1.29 13.97 27.82
CA ALA A 470 0.76 12.63 28.08
C ALA A 470 0.94 11.72 26.86
N ALA A 471 0.66 12.20 25.65
CA ALA A 471 0.87 11.47 24.40
C ALA A 471 2.38 11.18 24.18
N TYR A 472 3.25 12.15 24.48
CA TYR A 472 4.70 11.97 24.38
C TYR A 472 5.20 10.89 25.34
N LYS A 473 4.76 10.90 26.60
CA LYS A 473 5.11 9.87 27.60
C LYS A 473 4.58 8.49 27.20
N GLU A 474 3.38 8.39 26.61
CA GLU A 474 2.86 7.11 26.12
C GLU A 474 3.67 6.61 24.92
N MET A 475 4.12 7.48 24.01
CA MET A 475 5.06 7.11 22.95
C MET A 475 6.37 6.55 23.53
N GLN A 476 6.96 7.21 24.54
CA GLN A 476 8.16 6.73 25.22
C GLN A 476 7.93 5.35 25.88
N ARG A 477 6.77 5.12 26.48
CA ARG A 477 6.34 3.80 27.00
C ARG A 477 6.36 2.74 25.91
N VAL A 478 5.73 3.01 24.76
CA VAL A 478 5.69 2.07 23.63
C VAL A 478 7.10 1.76 23.12
N ILE A 479 7.94 2.80 22.99
CA ILE A 479 9.34 2.60 22.56
C ILE A 479 10.09 1.74 23.59
N LYS A 480 9.98 2.02 24.88
CA LYS A 480 10.58 1.19 25.94
C LYS A 480 10.14 -0.26 25.83
N PHE A 481 8.84 -0.51 25.66
CA PHE A 481 8.30 -1.84 25.47
C PHE A 481 8.90 -2.54 24.24
N VAL A 482 9.05 -1.84 23.12
CA VAL A 482 9.69 -2.38 21.90
C VAL A 482 11.15 -2.75 22.19
N LEU A 483 11.90 -1.91 22.89
CA LEU A 483 13.30 -2.16 23.22
C LEU A 483 13.46 -3.34 24.18
N ASP A 484 12.58 -3.47 25.18
CA ASP A 484 12.57 -4.60 26.11
C ASP A 484 12.14 -5.91 25.41
N THR A 485 11.37 -5.82 24.33
CA THR A 485 10.90 -6.98 23.55
C THR A 485 11.53 -7.02 22.14
N LYS A 486 12.78 -6.55 21.99
CA LYS A 486 13.47 -6.43 20.70
C LYS A 486 13.62 -7.75 19.93
N LEU A 487 13.56 -8.89 20.62
CA LEU A 487 13.61 -10.23 20.04
C LEU A 487 12.23 -10.76 19.57
N HIS A 488 11.14 -10.03 19.85
CA HIS A 488 9.85 -10.41 19.34
C HIS A 488 9.77 -10.08 17.84
N CYS A 489 9.25 -11.00 17.07
CA CYS A 489 9.17 -10.91 15.62
C CYS A 489 7.89 -11.57 15.09
N LEU A 490 7.47 -11.20 13.90
CA LEU A 490 6.36 -11.86 13.24
C LEU A 490 6.79 -13.28 12.87
N LYS A 491 5.99 -14.28 13.28
CA LYS A 491 6.22 -15.71 13.03
C LYS A 491 5.27 -16.20 11.95
N LEU A 492 5.79 -16.71 10.85
CA LEU A 492 5.03 -17.34 9.79
C LEU A 492 5.36 -18.85 9.78
N GLN A 493 4.40 -19.66 10.22
CA GLN A 493 4.51 -21.13 10.25
C GLN A 493 3.22 -21.74 9.72
N PRO A 494 3.10 -21.94 8.40
CA PRO A 494 1.88 -22.45 7.80
C PRO A 494 1.61 -23.91 8.23
N ARG A 495 0.33 -24.18 8.51
CA ARG A 495 -0.21 -25.51 8.78
C ARG A 495 -1.03 -25.92 7.56
N HIS A 496 -0.46 -26.75 6.72
CA HIS A 496 -1.12 -27.19 5.50
C HIS A 496 -1.56 -28.65 5.64
N GLU A 497 -2.89 -28.87 5.71
CA GLU A 497 -3.49 -30.17 5.95
C GLU A 497 -4.36 -30.67 4.78
N SER A 498 -4.58 -29.82 3.75
CA SER A 498 -5.43 -30.15 2.60
C SER A 498 -5.02 -29.33 1.37
N ASP A 499 -5.46 -29.80 0.16
CA ASP A 499 -5.19 -29.11 -1.11
C ASP A 499 -5.79 -27.70 -1.18
N LYS A 500 -6.82 -27.41 -0.38
CA LYS A 500 -7.46 -26.10 -0.29
C LYS A 500 -6.96 -25.33 0.92
N TRP A 501 -6.55 -24.10 0.69
CA TRP A 501 -5.99 -23.25 1.73
C TRP A 501 -7.09 -22.65 2.62
N ASP A 502 -6.89 -22.75 3.92
CA ASP A 502 -7.80 -22.22 4.93
C ASP A 502 -7.51 -20.74 5.20
N LEU A 503 -8.54 -19.91 5.06
CA LEU A 503 -8.50 -18.47 5.37
C LEU A 503 -9.51 -18.18 6.47
N VAL A 504 -9.06 -17.59 7.57
CA VAL A 504 -9.89 -17.23 8.73
C VAL A 504 -9.65 -15.78 9.09
N SER A 505 -10.71 -15.03 9.35
CA SER A 505 -10.67 -13.65 9.83
C SER A 505 -11.28 -13.53 11.23
N TYR A 506 -10.67 -12.72 12.08
CA TYR A 506 -11.26 -12.23 13.32
C TYR A 506 -11.55 -10.74 13.15
N CYS A 507 -12.68 -10.28 13.61
CA CYS A 507 -13.05 -8.86 13.63
C CYS A 507 -13.59 -8.44 14.99
N ASP A 508 -13.35 -7.18 15.34
CA ASP A 508 -13.79 -6.54 16.59
C ASP A 508 -14.01 -5.05 16.36
N SER A 509 -14.80 -4.41 17.21
CA SER A 509 -14.92 -2.96 17.25
C SER A 509 -14.88 -2.41 18.68
N ASP A 510 -14.22 -1.28 18.87
CA ASP A 510 -14.34 -0.49 20.09
C ASP A 510 -15.38 0.61 19.86
N TRP A 511 -16.63 0.31 20.26
CA TRP A 511 -17.77 1.21 20.02
C TRP A 511 -17.60 2.53 20.76
N ALA A 512 -17.76 3.64 20.02
CA ALA A 512 -17.62 4.99 20.53
C ALA A 512 -16.33 5.20 21.35
N GLY A 513 -15.25 4.47 20.97
CA GLY A 513 -14.00 4.40 21.71
C GLY A 513 -13.17 5.69 21.69
N ASP A 514 -13.45 6.62 20.76
CA ASP A 514 -12.84 7.93 20.76
C ASP A 514 -13.60 8.88 21.73
N PRO A 515 -12.93 9.46 22.73
CA PRO A 515 -13.59 10.29 23.73
C PRO A 515 -14.14 11.60 23.19
N GLU A 516 -13.56 12.17 22.14
CA GLU A 516 -13.94 13.46 21.55
C GLU A 516 -14.99 13.29 20.45
N SER A 517 -14.69 12.50 19.44
CA SER A 517 -15.54 12.35 18.26
C SER A 517 -16.60 11.27 18.41
N ARG A 518 -16.51 10.41 19.43
CA ARG A 518 -17.35 9.22 19.64
C ARG A 518 -17.32 8.24 18.45
N ILE A 519 -16.28 8.34 17.62
CA ILE A 519 -16.06 7.42 16.50
C ILE A 519 -15.53 6.08 17.03
N SER A 520 -16.09 5.00 16.50
CA SER A 520 -15.70 3.63 16.83
C SER A 520 -14.41 3.23 16.12
N VAL A 521 -13.72 2.22 16.66
CA VAL A 521 -12.50 1.66 16.05
C VAL A 521 -12.81 0.31 15.44
N THR A 522 -12.38 0.08 14.22
CA THR A 522 -12.38 -1.23 13.57
C THR A 522 -11.04 -1.91 13.77
N GLY A 523 -11.06 -3.15 14.22
CA GLY A 523 -9.92 -4.06 14.28
C GLY A 523 -10.21 -5.36 13.57
N PHE A 524 -9.23 -5.91 12.88
CA PHE A 524 -9.27 -7.28 12.36
C PHE A 524 -7.87 -7.85 12.19
N ILE A 525 -7.81 -9.19 12.20
CA ILE A 525 -6.63 -9.96 11.82
C ILE A 525 -7.06 -11.17 11.00
N MET A 526 -6.27 -11.52 9.98
CA MET A 526 -6.58 -12.63 9.07
C MET A 526 -5.42 -13.61 9.02
N TYR A 527 -5.77 -14.87 9.10
CA TYR A 527 -4.84 -15.99 9.09
C TYR A 527 -5.05 -16.83 7.83
N LEU A 528 -3.97 -17.07 7.10
CA LEU A 528 -3.90 -18.01 5.99
C LEU A 528 -3.10 -19.24 6.44
N LEU A 529 -3.70 -20.43 6.44
CA LEU A 529 -3.08 -21.64 6.98
C LEU A 529 -2.57 -21.46 8.42
N GLY A 530 -3.29 -20.67 9.23
CA GLY A 530 -2.91 -20.32 10.60
C GLY A 530 -1.80 -19.25 10.72
N VAL A 531 -1.38 -18.65 9.61
CA VAL A 531 -0.33 -17.62 9.57
C VAL A 531 -0.97 -16.22 9.45
N PRO A 532 -0.59 -15.23 10.28
CA PRO A 532 -1.11 -13.87 10.17
C PRO A 532 -0.57 -13.19 8.89
N ILE A 533 -1.48 -12.85 7.98
CA ILE A 533 -1.13 -12.23 6.71
C ILE A 533 -1.65 -10.80 6.55
N CYS A 534 -2.73 -10.45 7.26
CA CYS A 534 -3.35 -9.12 7.18
C CYS A 534 -3.90 -8.71 8.54
N TRP A 535 -3.69 -7.47 8.93
CA TRP A 535 -4.24 -6.88 10.16
C TRP A 535 -4.51 -5.39 9.98
N ARG A 536 -5.43 -4.88 10.78
CA ARG A 536 -5.77 -3.46 10.75
C ARG A 536 -6.29 -2.97 12.10
N SER A 537 -5.91 -1.74 12.45
CA SER A 537 -6.52 -0.94 13.50
C SER A 537 -6.83 0.43 12.92
N LYS A 538 -8.12 0.78 12.78
CA LYS A 538 -8.53 2.02 12.10
C LYS A 538 -9.79 2.61 12.71
N ALA A 539 -9.84 3.95 12.86
CA ALA A 539 -11.06 4.67 13.17
C ALA A 539 -12.09 4.50 12.04
N GLN A 540 -13.35 4.30 12.37
CA GLN A 540 -14.45 4.23 11.41
C GLN A 540 -14.69 5.61 10.76
N LYS A 541 -15.30 5.65 9.59
CA LYS A 541 -15.53 6.91 8.87
C LYS A 541 -16.71 7.73 9.42
N GLY A 542 -17.55 7.14 10.26
CA GLY A 542 -18.74 7.78 10.83
C GLY A 542 -19.05 7.22 12.21
N VAL A 543 -19.96 7.90 12.89
CA VAL A 543 -20.46 7.49 14.21
C VAL A 543 -21.47 6.36 14.02
N THR A 544 -21.34 5.31 14.81
CA THR A 544 -22.30 4.19 14.91
C THR A 544 -23.19 4.33 16.12
N LEU A 545 -24.47 4.00 15.99
CA LEU A 545 -25.48 4.22 17.03
C LEU A 545 -25.56 3.09 18.06
N SER A 546 -24.94 1.95 17.77
CA SER A 546 -24.88 0.80 18.69
C SER A 546 -23.58 0.02 18.54
N SER A 547 -23.24 -0.77 19.56
CA SER A 547 -22.11 -1.69 19.49
C SER A 547 -22.26 -2.71 18.36
N SER A 548 -23.45 -3.25 18.17
CA SER A 548 -23.72 -4.21 17.08
C SER A 548 -23.53 -3.59 15.70
N GLU A 549 -23.86 -2.32 15.51
CA GLU A 549 -23.59 -1.60 14.27
C GLU A 549 -22.09 -1.38 14.06
N ALA A 550 -21.35 -1.01 15.11
CA ALA A 550 -19.90 -0.84 15.04
C ALA A 550 -19.19 -2.16 14.67
N GLU A 551 -19.61 -3.26 15.26
CA GLU A 551 -19.14 -4.61 14.93
C GLU A 551 -19.46 -4.99 13.49
N TYR A 552 -20.67 -4.68 13.04
CA TYR A 552 -21.06 -4.93 11.66
C TYR A 552 -20.22 -4.14 10.65
N VAL A 553 -19.90 -2.89 10.96
CA VAL A 553 -18.97 -2.08 10.16
C VAL A 553 -17.58 -2.72 10.13
N ALA A 554 -17.07 -3.19 11.26
CA ALA A 554 -15.79 -3.89 11.33
C ALA A 554 -15.79 -5.17 10.49
N MET A 555 -16.86 -5.96 10.58
CA MET A 555 -17.09 -7.16 9.76
C MET A 555 -17.10 -6.82 8.25
N SER A 556 -17.80 -5.76 7.84
CA SER A 556 -17.86 -5.32 6.45
C SER A 556 -16.47 -4.93 5.92
N GLU A 557 -15.65 -4.24 6.71
CA GLU A 557 -14.28 -3.91 6.33
C GLU A 557 -13.39 -5.17 6.22
N ALA A 558 -13.55 -6.13 7.14
CA ALA A 558 -12.86 -7.42 7.06
C ALA A 558 -13.26 -8.20 5.78
N VAL A 559 -14.54 -8.27 5.44
CA VAL A 559 -15.01 -8.97 4.23
C VAL A 559 -14.44 -8.37 2.94
N LYS A 560 -14.21 -7.06 2.88
CA LYS A 560 -13.53 -6.42 1.74
C LYS A 560 -12.10 -6.94 1.57
N GLU A 561 -11.35 -7.03 2.65
CA GLU A 561 -9.98 -7.56 2.61
C GLU A 561 -9.95 -9.06 2.30
N ILE A 562 -10.92 -9.84 2.83
CA ILE A 562 -11.09 -11.25 2.48
C ILE A 562 -11.27 -11.41 0.97
N ARG A 563 -12.10 -10.59 0.34
CA ARG A 563 -12.28 -10.62 -1.12
C ARG A 563 -10.99 -10.34 -1.87
N PHE A 564 -10.26 -9.31 -1.44
CA PHE A 564 -8.95 -8.99 -2.02
C PHE A 564 -8.00 -10.19 -1.94
N ILE A 565 -7.85 -10.77 -0.74
CA ILE A 565 -6.98 -11.92 -0.51
C ILE A 565 -7.43 -13.14 -1.32
N PHE A 566 -8.72 -13.42 -1.36
CA PHE A 566 -9.28 -14.53 -2.12
C PHE A 566 -8.96 -14.43 -3.61
N TYR A 567 -9.18 -13.27 -4.21
CA TYR A 567 -8.87 -13.09 -5.63
C TYR A 567 -7.37 -13.05 -5.91
N LEU A 568 -6.57 -12.54 -4.98
CA LEU A 568 -5.12 -12.59 -5.06
C LEU A 568 -4.62 -14.05 -5.07
N LEU A 569 -5.08 -14.89 -4.14
CA LEU A 569 -4.75 -16.31 -4.08
C LEU A 569 -5.19 -17.04 -5.36
N ARG A 570 -6.39 -16.77 -5.85
CA ARG A 570 -6.85 -17.32 -7.14
C ARG A 570 -6.00 -16.88 -8.32
N SER A 571 -5.51 -15.65 -8.34
CA SER A 571 -4.57 -15.21 -9.39
C SER A 571 -3.23 -15.92 -9.32
N MET A 572 -2.88 -16.49 -8.15
CA MET A 572 -1.70 -17.34 -7.92
C MET A 572 -1.98 -18.82 -8.12
N PHE A 573 -3.16 -19.19 -8.63
CA PHE A 573 -3.63 -20.57 -8.82
C PHE A 573 -3.78 -21.36 -7.52
N ILE A 574 -4.02 -20.67 -6.40
CA ILE A 574 -4.25 -21.24 -5.08
C ILE A 574 -5.75 -21.36 -4.84
N GLU A 575 -6.22 -22.58 -4.57
CA GLU A 575 -7.61 -22.81 -4.17
C GLU A 575 -7.83 -22.51 -2.69
N VAL A 576 -8.87 -21.73 -2.40
CA VAL A 576 -9.27 -21.38 -1.04
C VAL A 576 -10.48 -22.23 -0.63
N LYS A 577 -10.46 -22.73 0.59
CA LYS A 577 -11.59 -23.43 1.17
C LYS A 577 -12.75 -22.48 1.42
N LEU A 578 -13.93 -22.85 0.90
CA LEU A 578 -15.17 -22.10 1.11
C LEU A 578 -16.16 -22.88 2.00
N PRO A 579 -17.00 -22.20 2.76
CA PRO A 579 -17.00 -20.75 3.02
C PRO A 579 -15.82 -20.31 3.91
N ILE A 580 -15.34 -19.07 3.69
CA ILE A 580 -14.30 -18.45 4.53
C ILE A 580 -14.90 -18.07 5.86
N ILE A 581 -14.23 -18.42 6.96
CA ILE A 581 -14.74 -18.18 8.31
C ILE A 581 -14.41 -16.77 8.78
N VAL A 582 -15.43 -16.03 9.20
CA VAL A 582 -15.31 -14.72 9.86
C VAL A 582 -15.79 -14.87 11.31
N ARG A 583 -14.90 -14.65 12.25
CA ARG A 583 -15.15 -14.76 13.70
C ARG A 583 -15.49 -13.40 14.27
N CYS A 584 -16.62 -13.30 14.95
CA CYS A 584 -17.12 -12.10 15.63
C CYS A 584 -17.68 -12.48 17.00
N ASP A 585 -17.50 -11.64 18.02
CA ASP A 585 -17.97 -11.90 19.38
C ASP A 585 -19.29 -11.20 19.73
N ASN A 586 -19.90 -10.50 18.77
CA ASN A 586 -21.16 -9.80 18.95
C ASN A 586 -22.33 -10.55 18.30
N VAL A 587 -23.16 -11.19 19.11
CA VAL A 587 -24.33 -11.95 18.64
C VAL A 587 -25.33 -11.07 17.88
N GLY A 588 -25.47 -9.78 18.28
CA GLY A 588 -26.35 -8.84 17.58
C GLY A 588 -25.87 -8.53 16.15
N ALA A 589 -24.56 -8.36 15.96
CA ALA A 589 -23.97 -8.17 14.65
C ALA A 589 -24.11 -9.42 13.76
N ILE A 590 -23.93 -10.62 14.34
CA ILE A 590 -24.15 -11.89 13.64
C ILE A 590 -25.60 -12.03 13.20
N PHE A 591 -26.56 -11.78 14.11
CA PHE A 591 -27.98 -11.81 13.79
C PHE A 591 -28.34 -10.83 12.66
N MET A 592 -27.77 -9.62 12.69
CA MET A 592 -27.97 -8.64 11.62
C MET A 592 -27.38 -9.09 10.28
N ALA A 593 -26.31 -9.87 10.28
CA ALA A 593 -25.69 -10.39 9.07
C ALA A 593 -26.50 -11.53 8.44
N GLU A 594 -27.10 -12.40 9.24
CA GLU A 594 -27.81 -13.61 8.81
C GLU A 594 -29.28 -13.34 8.46
N ASN A 595 -29.91 -12.33 9.07
CA ASN A 595 -31.35 -12.09 8.92
C ASN A 595 -31.68 -10.88 8.04
N SER A 596 -32.62 -11.05 7.12
CA SER A 596 -33.05 -10.04 6.17
C SER A 596 -34.03 -8.98 6.71
N SER A 597 -34.51 -9.13 7.96
CA SER A 597 -35.43 -8.17 8.57
C SER A 597 -34.72 -6.86 8.90
N SER A 598 -34.59 -5.98 7.91
CA SER A 598 -34.18 -4.60 8.10
C SER A 598 -35.27 -3.83 8.82
N GLY A 599 -35.13 -3.62 10.12
CA GLY A 599 -35.97 -2.65 10.84
C GLY A 599 -35.80 -1.25 10.24
N VAL A 600 -36.86 -0.44 10.29
CA VAL A 600 -36.90 0.95 9.78
C VAL A 600 -35.71 1.83 10.29
N ARG A 601 -35.02 1.39 11.34
CA ARG A 601 -33.90 2.10 11.99
C ARG A 601 -32.54 1.95 11.30
N THR A 602 -32.38 1.09 10.30
CA THR A 602 -31.06 0.72 9.72
C THR A 602 -30.86 1.14 8.27
N ARG A 603 -31.75 1.96 7.67
CA ARG A 603 -31.68 2.38 6.27
C ARG A 603 -30.39 3.08 5.86
N HIS A 604 -29.75 3.82 6.77
CA HIS A 604 -28.48 4.52 6.47
C HIS A 604 -27.25 3.60 6.39
N VAL A 605 -27.38 2.34 6.82
CA VAL A 605 -26.32 1.31 6.77
C VAL A 605 -26.57 0.28 5.67
N ASP A 606 -27.63 0.48 4.90
CA ASP A 606 -28.23 -0.48 3.98
C ASP A 606 -27.23 -1.12 2.99
N THR A 607 -26.40 -0.32 2.33
CA THR A 607 -25.41 -0.82 1.36
C THR A 607 -24.38 -1.78 1.97
N ARG A 608 -23.96 -1.56 3.23
CA ARG A 608 -23.01 -2.45 3.92
C ARG A 608 -23.70 -3.75 4.35
N TYR A 609 -24.96 -3.69 4.75
CA TYR A 609 -25.75 -4.87 5.09
C TYR A 609 -25.93 -5.77 3.87
N HIS A 610 -26.30 -5.21 2.73
CA HIS A 610 -26.43 -5.97 1.50
C HIS A 610 -25.12 -6.62 1.09
N PHE A 611 -23.99 -5.91 1.20
CA PHE A 611 -22.67 -6.43 0.84
C PHE A 611 -22.28 -7.68 1.64
N VAL A 612 -22.38 -7.66 2.98
CA VAL A 612 -22.01 -8.82 3.82
C VAL A 612 -22.99 -9.98 3.60
N ARG A 613 -24.29 -9.70 3.53
CA ARG A 613 -25.35 -10.72 3.33
C ARG A 613 -25.22 -11.40 1.96
N GLU A 614 -24.94 -10.67 0.92
CA GLU A 614 -24.72 -11.25 -0.40
C GLU A 614 -23.64 -12.33 -0.34
N HIS A 615 -22.57 -12.08 0.41
CA HIS A 615 -21.48 -13.03 0.55
C HIS A 615 -21.79 -14.22 1.44
N ILE A 616 -22.71 -14.06 2.40
CA ILE A 616 -23.25 -15.19 3.20
C ILE A 616 -24.15 -16.06 2.33
N VAL A 617 -25.07 -15.44 1.58
CA VAL A 617 -26.01 -16.15 0.69
C VAL A 617 -25.30 -16.94 -0.41
N ASP A 618 -24.18 -16.40 -0.90
CA ASP A 618 -23.35 -17.05 -1.92
C ASP A 618 -22.43 -18.14 -1.36
N ASP A 619 -22.53 -18.50 -0.07
CA ASP A 619 -21.61 -19.42 0.62
C ASP A 619 -20.13 -19.01 0.47
N PHE A 620 -19.86 -17.73 0.26
CA PHE A 620 -18.51 -17.21 0.16
C PHE A 620 -17.86 -17.03 1.53
N ILE A 621 -18.65 -16.51 2.50
CA ILE A 621 -18.25 -16.39 3.90
C ILE A 621 -19.28 -17.06 4.82
N LYS A 622 -18.82 -17.44 6.02
CA LYS A 622 -19.65 -17.88 7.13
C LYS A 622 -19.25 -17.13 8.38
N ILE A 623 -20.22 -16.50 9.04
CA ILE A 623 -19.96 -15.84 10.32
C ILE A 623 -20.07 -16.85 11.44
N VAL A 624 -19.11 -16.85 12.35
CA VAL A 624 -19.06 -17.79 13.49
C VAL A 624 -18.79 -16.99 14.75
N PHE A 625 -19.60 -17.26 15.78
CA PHE A 625 -19.39 -16.66 17.10
C PHE A 625 -18.06 -17.11 17.70
N VAL A 626 -17.35 -16.18 18.32
CA VAL A 626 -16.16 -16.44 19.14
C VAL A 626 -16.32 -15.72 20.48
N LYS A 627 -15.82 -16.28 21.57
CA LYS A 627 -15.80 -15.57 22.85
C LYS A 627 -14.81 -14.41 22.78
N SER A 628 -15.15 -13.26 23.40
CA SER A 628 -14.27 -12.08 23.39
C SER A 628 -12.85 -12.40 23.89
N CYS A 629 -12.70 -13.25 24.90
CA CYS A 629 -11.38 -13.67 25.38
C CYS A 629 -10.58 -14.57 24.40
N GLU A 630 -11.18 -14.96 23.27
CA GLU A 630 -10.58 -15.76 22.18
C GLU A 630 -10.55 -14.97 20.87
N ASN A 631 -11.01 -13.71 20.87
CA ASN A 631 -11.01 -12.85 19.69
C ASN A 631 -9.68 -12.12 19.57
N ASP A 632 -8.80 -12.58 18.69
CA ASP A 632 -7.48 -11.97 18.46
C ASP A 632 -7.59 -10.52 17.94
N ALA A 633 -8.74 -10.12 17.39
CA ALA A 633 -8.99 -8.76 16.92
C ALA A 633 -9.06 -7.71 18.05
N ASP A 634 -9.24 -8.12 19.30
CA ASP A 634 -9.23 -7.26 20.50
C ASP A 634 -7.95 -6.41 20.59
N LEU A 635 -6.80 -6.98 20.21
CA LEU A 635 -5.52 -6.25 20.20
C LEU A 635 -5.48 -5.07 19.24
N PHE A 636 -6.37 -5.04 18.25
CA PHE A 636 -6.40 -4.03 17.21
C PHE A 636 -7.44 -2.92 17.48
N THR A 637 -8.23 -3.05 18.55
CA THR A 637 -9.28 -2.09 18.91
C THR A 637 -9.05 -1.42 20.25
N LYS A 638 -8.44 -2.13 21.21
CA LYS A 638 -8.24 -1.66 22.59
C LYS A 638 -6.89 -2.06 23.18
N ASN A 639 -6.43 -1.30 24.16
CA ASN A 639 -5.26 -1.66 24.97
C ASN A 639 -5.73 -2.66 26.05
N VAL A 640 -5.40 -3.92 25.87
CA VAL A 640 -5.85 -5.02 26.72
C VAL A 640 -4.99 -5.23 27.98
N SER A 641 -5.45 -6.04 28.91
CA SER A 641 -4.67 -6.46 30.08
C SER A 641 -3.46 -7.33 29.67
N LYS A 642 -2.48 -7.46 30.57
CA LYS A 642 -1.27 -8.27 30.31
C LYS A 642 -1.60 -9.72 29.96
N ASP A 643 -2.56 -10.35 30.66
CA ASP A 643 -2.92 -11.75 30.43
C ASP A 643 -3.57 -11.95 29.05
N ALA A 644 -4.51 -11.07 28.69
CA ALA A 644 -5.11 -11.06 27.36
C ALA A 644 -4.07 -10.80 26.26
N TYR A 645 -3.17 -9.82 26.47
CA TYR A 645 -2.08 -9.54 25.55
C TYR A 645 -1.21 -10.78 25.32
N THR A 646 -0.73 -11.42 26.39
CA THR A 646 0.15 -12.58 26.29
C THR A 646 -0.53 -13.74 25.56
N LYS A 647 -1.82 -13.96 25.81
CA LYS A 647 -2.61 -14.99 25.16
C LYS A 647 -2.70 -14.75 23.63
N HIS A 648 -3.16 -13.57 23.23
CA HIS A 648 -3.40 -13.27 21.82
C HIS A 648 -2.11 -13.16 21.01
N VAL A 649 -1.08 -12.50 21.57
CA VAL A 649 0.18 -12.29 20.86
C VAL A 649 0.91 -13.60 20.55
N SER A 650 0.72 -14.64 21.36
CA SER A 650 1.33 -15.96 21.14
C SER A 650 0.88 -16.63 19.82
N ASN A 651 -0.26 -16.20 19.26
CA ASN A 651 -0.80 -16.75 18.03
C ASN A 651 -0.03 -16.26 16.78
N PHE A 652 0.69 -15.14 16.88
CA PHE A 652 1.33 -14.52 15.70
C PHE A 652 2.75 -13.98 15.92
N LEU A 653 3.21 -13.78 17.16
CA LEU A 653 4.61 -13.45 17.42
C LEU A 653 5.42 -14.68 17.88
N GLY A 654 6.66 -14.70 17.44
CA GLY A 654 7.70 -15.58 17.94
C GLY A 654 8.77 -14.81 18.69
N LYS A 655 9.67 -15.54 19.33
CA LYS A 655 10.94 -15.00 19.86
C LYS A 655 12.08 -15.63 19.09
N MET A 656 13.02 -14.79 18.70
CA MET A 656 14.30 -15.27 18.20
C MET A 656 15.22 -15.61 19.37
N GLU A 657 15.99 -16.66 19.20
CA GLU A 657 17.12 -16.91 20.08
C GLU A 657 18.22 -15.90 19.78
N ASP A 658 18.80 -15.30 20.81
CA ASP A 658 19.96 -14.43 20.65
C ASP A 658 21.11 -15.26 20.07
N SER A 659 21.43 -15.05 18.78
CA SER A 659 22.56 -15.72 18.13
C SER A 659 23.92 -15.16 18.57
N ASN A 660 23.95 -14.35 19.63
CA ASN A 660 25.13 -13.78 20.28
C ASN A 660 25.12 -14.20 21.77
N GLY A 661 25.24 -15.51 22.03
CA GLY A 661 25.63 -16.07 23.30
C GLY A 661 27.10 -16.49 23.25
#